data_ef9d7b58ce509232c90c114a47c757ab
#
_entry.id   ef9d7b58ce509232c90c114a47c757ab
#
_cell.length_a   1.000
_cell.length_b   1.000
_cell.length_c   1.000
_cell.angle_alpha   90.00
_cell.angle_beta   90.00
_cell.angle_gamma   90.00
#
_symmetry.space_group_name_H-M   'P 1'
#
loop_
_entity.id
_entity.type
_entity.pdbx_description
1 polymer ?
#
loop_
_entity_poly.entity_id
_entity_poly.type
_entity_poly.pdbx_seq_one_letter_code
_entity_poly.pdbx_strand_id
1 'polypeptide(L)'
;MSPFAKSRLARAPHANVRLSATALAAASLFPVAAFAQAAEPATAASAPAAASAASAADVPQTIYVTATRRREPAREVPMQVDRLSADDLDKGGAKSLSDYLGSQTGVDVKTSGGAGMGSVSIRGVTTGDQTISTVGTYIDDVAYGSSSAFAAGSQTALDMSLLDLNHIEVLRGPQGTLYGAGAMGGVVKYVTNEPDTSEFSGKVALGASATKGGGAGNTVNGVANIPLKADVAALRVAAFHDHDGGWVDVLGPAAGKNANKGDTNGGRVALLVEPSAHFHVRATALTQNIERDNSNYTDVDPATGKPVDGWNQRTQALREPHSVRTSMGSVDLEYDFGAARLNSITSWQRSKMSLRYDLTPVYAPLITQFFGYTPDTVGEDEHTSVRKTTQEFRLTSSAGGAVEWLAGLYWDKETGDLAQHVFDTGGGAGAIPVLADLDLPSRYEEIAGYGDVTWNATSSLALTGGVRVAQNKQDFTQNASGPLVGGSLPTAHSKETPKTWLATARYALTKTSNVYVRIASGYRPGGPNAVLNDPQTGLPTAPTTFQHDSLWSYEAGYKGDLFDNTLSLESAVYDIRWNNIQQAYSVNGNGVLVNAGKAEIQGFELGATWHPVSDWLLVAHLSTIDGRLKEDAPGLGSSGARLPDSPSLAASLGVKTTFDLGGHVGWFGLSERYAGERNAGFDGSGTAPNYRMPSYWLTDMQGGVDFGKISLALYARNVFDAHAQLGASTSEMALGGPAQVELARPRTLGVTLTASF
;
A
#
# COMPACT_ATOMS: atom_id res chain seq x y z
N MET A 1 -22.66 2.65 -66.11
CA MET A 1 -21.39 3.27 -66.56
C MET A 1 -20.48 3.49 -65.39
N SER A 2 -19.45 2.66 -65.33
CA SER A 2 -18.24 2.70 -64.46
C SER A 2 -17.39 3.96 -64.79
N PRO A 3 -16.25 4.28 -64.07
CA PRO A 3 -15.56 3.59 -62.99
C PRO A 3 -14.82 4.49 -61.93
N PHE A 4 -14.32 3.82 -60.87
CA PHE A 4 -12.98 3.92 -60.21
C PHE A 4 -12.56 5.11 -59.36
N ALA A 5 -12.18 4.79 -58.09
CA ALA A 5 -10.77 4.81 -57.70
C ALA A 5 -10.55 4.05 -56.34
N LYS A 6 -9.75 2.98 -56.44
CA LYS A 6 -9.16 2.29 -55.26
C LYS A 6 -7.96 3.10 -54.77
N SER A 7 -7.94 3.59 -53.54
CA SER A 7 -6.71 4.02 -52.88
C SER A 7 -6.29 2.96 -51.89
N ARG A 8 -5.14 2.33 -52.12
CA ARG A 8 -4.43 1.43 -51.19
C ARG A 8 -3.84 2.27 -50.07
N LEU A 9 -4.26 2.08 -48.88
CA LEU A 9 -3.53 2.51 -47.68
C LEU A 9 -2.52 1.42 -47.30
N ALA A 10 -1.25 1.80 -47.37
CA ALA A 10 -0.11 0.99 -47.04
C ALA A 10 -0.10 0.72 -45.48
N ARG A 11 -0.01 -0.57 -45.14
CA ARG A 11 0.27 -1.01 -43.77
C ARG A 11 1.69 -0.58 -43.40
N ALA A 12 1.84 0.23 -42.34
CA ALA A 12 3.11 0.46 -41.69
C ALA A 12 3.48 -0.78 -40.86
N PRO A 13 4.75 -1.19 -40.78
CA PRO A 13 5.17 -2.35 -40.04
C PRO A 13 5.18 -2.05 -38.52
N HIS A 14 4.59 -2.95 -37.73
CA HIS A 14 4.73 -2.96 -36.29
C HIS A 14 6.19 -3.26 -35.95
N ALA A 15 6.90 -2.27 -35.44
CA ALA A 15 8.21 -2.46 -34.83
C ALA A 15 8.00 -3.05 -33.41
N ASN A 16 8.10 -4.37 -33.32
CA ASN A 16 8.27 -5.07 -32.03
C ASN A 16 9.65 -4.72 -31.48
N VAL A 17 9.73 -3.75 -30.59
CA VAL A 17 10.94 -3.52 -29.79
C VAL A 17 10.96 -4.57 -28.68
N ARG A 18 11.60 -5.69 -28.97
CA ARG A 18 12.05 -6.64 -27.96
C ARG A 18 13.25 -6.03 -27.24
N LEU A 19 13.03 -5.35 -26.12
CA LEU A 19 14.03 -5.01 -25.13
C LEU A 19 14.15 -6.20 -24.16
N SER A 20 14.76 -7.26 -24.64
CA SER A 20 15.14 -8.40 -23.81
C SER A 20 16.60 -8.70 -24.09
N ALA A 21 17.41 -8.77 -23.07
CA ALA A 21 18.77 -9.32 -23.05
C ALA A 21 19.97 -8.40 -23.36
N THR A 22 19.86 -7.07 -23.34
CA THR A 22 21.05 -6.22 -23.52
C THR A 22 21.50 -5.44 -22.27
N ALA A 23 20.77 -5.52 -21.17
CA ALA A 23 21.16 -4.85 -19.91
C ALA A 23 22.10 -5.70 -19.01
N LEU A 24 22.24 -7.01 -19.26
CA LEU A 24 23.12 -7.89 -18.46
C LEU A 24 24.52 -8.07 -19.08
N ALA A 25 24.77 -7.64 -20.30
CA ALA A 25 26.06 -7.80 -20.98
C ALA A 25 27.02 -6.60 -20.79
N ALA A 26 26.59 -5.51 -20.17
CA ALA A 26 27.43 -4.33 -19.93
C ALA A 26 28.27 -4.39 -18.64
N ALA A 27 28.08 -5.39 -17.79
CA ALA A 27 28.84 -5.55 -16.55
C ALA A 27 30.12 -6.37 -16.67
N SER A 28 30.46 -6.90 -17.87
CA SER A 28 31.62 -7.80 -18.07
C SER A 28 32.81 -7.20 -18.83
N LEU A 29 32.87 -5.90 -19.05
CA LEU A 29 33.95 -5.24 -19.79
C LEU A 29 34.50 -4.00 -19.08
N PHE A 30 34.96 -4.15 -17.83
CA PHE A 30 35.96 -3.23 -17.28
C PHE A 30 37.21 -4.03 -16.86
N PRO A 31 38.33 -3.83 -17.54
CA PRO A 31 39.61 -4.40 -17.07
C PRO A 31 40.02 -3.62 -15.81
N VAL A 32 40.23 -4.36 -14.71
CA VAL A 32 40.89 -3.85 -13.50
C VAL A 32 42.36 -3.60 -13.86
N ALA A 33 42.68 -2.34 -14.14
CA ALA A 33 44.10 -1.93 -14.20
C ALA A 33 44.61 -1.73 -12.78
N ALA A 34 45.41 -2.68 -12.32
CA ALA A 34 46.15 -2.59 -11.07
C ALA A 34 47.22 -1.49 -11.18
N PHE A 35 47.04 -0.38 -10.47
CA PHE A 35 48.16 0.52 -10.19
C PHE A 35 48.87 0.01 -8.95
N ALA A 36 49.99 -0.72 -9.18
CA ALA A 36 50.97 -1.01 -8.16
C ALA A 36 51.85 0.25 -8.02
N GLN A 37 51.72 0.98 -6.91
CA GLN A 37 52.68 2.00 -6.52
C GLN A 37 53.46 1.49 -5.32
N ALA A 38 54.78 1.34 -5.50
CA ALA A 38 55.70 0.90 -4.49
C ALA A 38 55.76 1.88 -3.32
N ALA A 39 55.54 1.41 -2.10
CA ALA A 39 55.83 2.12 -0.87
C ALA A 39 57.07 1.53 -0.20
N GLU A 40 58.02 2.37 0.15
CA GLU A 40 59.21 2.08 0.94
C GLU A 40 58.89 1.63 2.38
N PRO A 41 59.76 0.85 3.03
CA PRO A 41 59.46 0.24 4.33
C PRO A 41 59.64 1.23 5.47
N ALA A 42 58.59 1.55 6.18
CA ALA A 42 58.63 2.21 7.47
C ALA A 42 58.73 1.18 8.61
N THR A 43 59.58 1.48 9.52
CA THR A 43 60.05 0.74 10.70
C THR A 43 58.90 0.29 11.63
N ALA A 44 59.09 -0.95 12.10
CA ALA A 44 58.19 -1.62 13.07
C ALA A 44 58.08 -0.87 14.38
N ALA A 45 56.84 -0.48 14.73
CA ALA A 45 56.41 -0.15 16.10
C ALA A 45 55.51 -1.29 16.59
N SER A 46 55.84 -1.80 17.78
CA SER A 46 55.23 -2.90 18.46
C SER A 46 53.70 -2.72 18.63
N ALA A 47 52.94 -3.72 18.20
CA ALA A 47 51.50 -3.84 18.38
C ALA A 47 51.14 -3.94 19.86
N PRO A 48 50.13 -3.21 20.36
CA PRO A 48 49.45 -3.57 21.58
C PRO A 48 48.56 -4.78 21.33
N ALA A 49 48.53 -5.69 22.30
CA ALA A 49 47.76 -6.92 22.30
C ALA A 49 46.30 -6.64 21.95
N ALA A 50 45.72 -7.47 21.10
CA ALA A 50 44.29 -7.51 20.80
C ALA A 50 43.51 -7.70 22.11
N ALA A 51 42.94 -6.63 22.63
CA ALA A 51 41.90 -6.75 23.61
C ALA A 51 40.68 -7.38 22.89
N SER A 52 40.29 -8.54 23.37
CA SER A 52 39.02 -9.18 23.07
C SER A 52 37.93 -8.09 23.10
N ALA A 53 37.34 -7.81 21.96
CA ALA A 53 36.10 -7.04 21.91
C ALA A 53 35.03 -7.89 22.61
N ALA A 54 34.89 -7.69 23.90
CA ALA A 54 33.67 -8.07 24.62
C ALA A 54 32.55 -7.34 23.91
N SER A 55 31.61 -8.11 23.33
CA SER A 55 30.33 -7.64 22.83
C SER A 55 29.78 -6.61 23.82
N ALA A 56 29.74 -5.35 23.41
CA ALA A 56 28.94 -4.36 24.12
C ALA A 56 27.52 -4.90 24.05
N ALA A 57 26.92 -5.18 25.21
CA ALA A 57 25.51 -5.53 25.30
C ALA A 57 24.75 -4.48 24.52
N ASP A 58 24.01 -4.90 23.47
CA ASP A 58 23.19 -4.03 22.64
C ASP A 58 22.13 -3.40 23.56
N VAL A 59 22.40 -2.19 24.02
CA VAL A 59 21.38 -1.36 24.64
C VAL A 59 20.33 -1.14 23.56
N PRO A 60 19.04 -1.44 23.81
CA PRO A 60 18.00 -1.27 22.80
C PRO A 60 18.11 0.11 22.16
N GLN A 61 18.38 0.14 20.85
CA GLN A 61 18.55 1.41 20.15
C GLN A 61 17.23 2.17 20.16
N THR A 62 17.25 3.45 20.50
CA THR A 62 16.07 4.30 20.40
C THR A 62 15.57 4.30 18.96
N ILE A 63 14.35 3.81 18.76
CA ILE A 63 13.69 3.77 17.45
C ILE A 63 13.27 5.19 17.09
N TYR A 64 13.77 5.70 15.96
CA TYR A 64 13.37 6.98 15.39
C TYR A 64 12.37 6.76 14.26
N VAL A 65 11.37 7.66 14.20
CA VAL A 65 10.34 7.72 13.16
C VAL A 65 10.23 9.14 12.59
N THR A 66 9.56 9.25 11.45
CA THR A 66 9.32 10.54 10.77
C THR A 66 7.82 10.85 10.66
N ALA A 67 7.04 10.22 11.52
CA ALA A 67 5.57 10.26 11.55
C ALA A 67 4.97 11.67 11.67
N THR A 68 5.63 12.56 12.41
CA THR A 68 5.22 13.95 12.62
C THR A 68 5.86 14.94 11.65
N ARG A 69 6.44 14.45 10.54
CA ARG A 69 7.26 15.23 9.60
C ARG A 69 8.55 15.76 10.23
N ARG A 70 8.94 15.21 11.38
CA ARG A 70 10.18 15.44 12.11
C ARG A 70 10.79 14.10 12.46
N ARG A 71 12.11 14.02 12.59
CA ARG A 71 12.79 12.83 13.09
C ARG A 71 12.79 12.89 14.62
N GLU A 72 12.00 12.02 15.25
CA GLU A 72 11.87 11.95 16.71
C GLU A 72 11.76 10.51 17.22
N PRO A 73 12.08 10.24 18.50
CA PRO A 73 11.92 8.92 19.08
C PRO A 73 10.46 8.47 19.01
N ALA A 74 10.22 7.23 18.56
CA ALA A 74 8.87 6.67 18.41
C ALA A 74 8.05 6.74 19.70
N ARG A 75 8.70 6.57 20.87
CA ARG A 75 8.04 6.68 22.19
C ARG A 75 7.54 8.09 22.48
N GLU A 76 8.13 9.15 21.89
CA GLU A 76 7.74 10.53 22.12
C GLU A 76 6.61 11.00 21.21
N VAL A 77 6.32 10.24 20.17
CA VAL A 77 5.21 10.54 19.26
C VAL A 77 3.88 10.17 19.94
N PRO A 78 2.94 11.14 20.12
CA PRO A 78 1.67 10.90 20.82
C PRO A 78 0.63 10.22 19.94
N MET A 79 0.97 9.06 19.39
CA MET A 79 0.12 8.12 18.64
C MET A 79 0.82 6.78 18.50
N GLN A 80 0.09 5.74 18.12
CA GLN A 80 0.69 4.44 17.78
C GLN A 80 1.39 4.52 16.43
N VAL A 81 2.66 4.10 16.39
CA VAL A 81 3.48 4.05 15.17
C VAL A 81 4.28 2.76 15.17
N ASP A 82 4.03 1.90 14.19
CA ASP A 82 4.85 0.70 13.99
C ASP A 82 5.95 1.00 12.98
N ARG A 83 7.14 0.45 13.22
CA ARG A 83 8.28 0.51 12.32
C ARG A 83 8.69 -0.91 11.91
N LEU A 84 8.51 -1.24 10.64
CA LEU A 84 8.85 -2.54 10.08
C LEU A 84 10.19 -2.48 9.37
N SER A 85 11.15 -3.29 9.80
CA SER A 85 12.47 -3.40 9.15
C SER A 85 12.34 -4.04 7.78
N ALA A 86 12.78 -3.35 6.71
CA ALA A 86 12.75 -3.92 5.36
C ALA A 86 13.69 -5.13 5.22
N ASP A 87 14.82 -5.14 5.91
CA ASP A 87 15.77 -6.27 5.91
C ASP A 87 15.19 -7.53 6.57
N ASP A 88 14.46 -7.38 7.70
CA ASP A 88 13.79 -8.50 8.36
C ASP A 88 12.66 -9.08 7.50
N LEU A 89 11.91 -8.23 6.80
CA LEU A 89 10.86 -8.65 5.88
C LEU A 89 11.43 -9.38 4.66
N ASP A 90 12.53 -8.88 4.08
CA ASP A 90 13.22 -9.49 2.93
C ASP A 90 13.80 -10.87 3.31
N LYS A 91 14.45 -10.99 4.48
CA LYS A 91 14.93 -12.27 5.04
C LYS A 91 13.79 -13.27 5.26
N GLY A 92 12.60 -12.81 5.64
CA GLY A 92 11.39 -13.62 5.79
C GLY A 92 10.69 -13.97 4.47
N GLY A 93 11.21 -13.54 3.34
CA GLY A 93 10.62 -13.78 2.03
C GLY A 93 9.30 -13.05 1.79
N ALA A 94 9.06 -11.91 2.44
CA ALA A 94 7.89 -11.07 2.20
C ALA A 94 7.99 -10.42 0.81
N LYS A 95 6.94 -10.56 -0.03
CA LYS A 95 6.93 -10.08 -1.41
C LYS A 95 5.75 -9.19 -1.75
N SER A 96 4.70 -9.23 -0.97
CA SER A 96 3.45 -8.51 -1.22
C SER A 96 3.03 -7.65 -0.03
N LEU A 97 2.15 -6.70 -0.30
CA LEU A 97 1.55 -5.83 0.71
C LEU A 97 0.90 -6.64 1.85
N SER A 98 0.20 -7.72 1.53
CA SER A 98 -0.41 -8.62 2.51
C SER A 98 0.62 -9.38 3.34
N ASP A 99 1.82 -9.60 2.81
CA ASP A 99 2.89 -10.27 3.54
C ASP A 99 3.45 -9.42 4.67
N TYR A 100 3.65 -8.12 4.42
CA TYR A 100 4.29 -7.26 5.41
C TYR A 100 3.30 -6.42 6.24
N LEU A 101 2.25 -5.85 5.66
CA LEU A 101 1.24 -5.13 6.44
C LEU A 101 0.23 -6.06 7.12
N GLY A 102 -0.12 -7.17 6.49
CA GLY A 102 -1.04 -8.14 7.08
C GLY A 102 -0.56 -8.77 8.40
N SER A 103 0.72 -8.65 8.75
CA SER A 103 1.24 -9.05 10.05
C SER A 103 0.93 -8.04 11.17
N GLN A 104 0.53 -6.80 10.80
CA GLN A 104 0.25 -5.75 11.77
C GLN A 104 -1.19 -5.85 12.28
N THR A 105 -1.37 -5.97 13.59
CA THR A 105 -2.71 -6.03 14.19
C THR A 105 -3.45 -4.71 14.00
N GLY A 106 -4.76 -4.80 13.66
CA GLY A 106 -5.58 -3.61 13.36
C GLY A 106 -5.30 -2.98 11.99
N VAL A 107 -4.48 -3.62 11.16
CA VAL A 107 -4.29 -3.31 9.74
C VAL A 107 -4.83 -4.46 8.91
N ASP A 108 -5.77 -4.19 8.03
CA ASP A 108 -6.30 -5.16 7.08
C ASP A 108 -5.87 -4.78 5.66
N VAL A 109 -5.45 -5.79 4.90
CA VAL A 109 -5.08 -5.67 3.49
C VAL A 109 -6.02 -6.56 2.70
N LYS A 110 -6.81 -5.94 1.83
CA LYS A 110 -7.65 -6.64 0.86
C LYS A 110 -7.05 -6.43 -0.51
N THR A 111 -6.58 -7.50 -1.17
CA THR A 111 -6.19 -7.37 -2.57
C THR A 111 -7.42 -7.54 -3.48
N SER A 112 -7.35 -6.97 -4.67
CA SER A 112 -8.42 -7.06 -5.67
C SER A 112 -8.04 -8.06 -6.76
N GLY A 113 -7.69 -9.29 -6.36
CA GLY A 113 -7.34 -10.37 -7.27
C GLY A 113 -5.85 -10.52 -7.57
N GLY A 114 -4.96 -9.80 -6.89
CA GLY A 114 -3.52 -10.01 -7.08
C GLY A 114 -2.61 -8.90 -6.60
N ALA A 115 -1.32 -9.11 -6.78
CA ALA A 115 -0.29 -8.16 -6.39
C ALA A 115 -0.43 -6.82 -7.13
N GLY A 116 -0.19 -5.73 -6.43
CA GLY A 116 -0.30 -4.36 -6.95
C GLY A 116 -1.70 -3.79 -6.99
N MET A 117 -2.71 -4.60 -6.67
CA MET A 117 -4.11 -4.18 -6.60
C MET A 117 -4.65 -4.42 -5.18
N GLY A 118 -5.44 -3.49 -4.69
CA GLY A 118 -6.10 -3.66 -3.40
C GLY A 118 -6.19 -2.39 -2.58
N SER A 119 -6.67 -2.56 -1.35
CA SER A 119 -6.84 -1.48 -0.39
C SER A 119 -6.26 -1.87 0.98
N VAL A 120 -5.90 -0.85 1.74
CA VAL A 120 -5.49 -0.98 3.14
C VAL A 120 -6.52 -0.29 4.00
N SER A 121 -6.90 -0.90 5.11
CA SER A 121 -7.66 -0.25 6.16
C SER A 121 -6.94 -0.35 7.50
N ILE A 122 -7.08 0.67 8.34
CA ILE A 122 -6.50 0.73 9.68
C ILE A 122 -7.62 1.03 10.66
N ARG A 123 -7.64 0.30 11.81
CA ARG A 123 -8.66 0.46 12.86
C ARG A 123 -10.08 0.24 12.37
N GLY A 124 -10.28 -0.54 11.30
CA GLY A 124 -11.61 -0.83 10.75
C GLY A 124 -12.30 0.36 10.07
N VAL A 125 -11.57 1.39 9.67
CA VAL A 125 -12.11 2.52 8.90
C VAL A 125 -12.27 2.08 7.45
N THR A 126 -13.33 1.31 7.17
CA THR A 126 -13.62 0.76 5.84
C THR A 126 -15.11 0.49 5.67
N THR A 127 -15.58 0.56 4.44
CA THR A 127 -16.93 0.11 4.03
C THR A 127 -16.87 -1.19 3.22
N GLY A 128 -15.70 -1.82 3.14
CA GLY A 128 -15.43 -3.04 2.35
C GLY A 128 -15.12 -2.73 0.89
N ASP A 129 -16.01 -2.06 0.21
CA ASP A 129 -15.81 -1.57 -1.16
C ASP A 129 -15.68 -0.04 -1.14
N GLN A 130 -14.45 0.43 -1.23
CA GLN A 130 -14.14 1.85 -1.03
C GLN A 130 -14.05 2.58 -2.37
N THR A 131 -14.56 3.80 -2.40
CA THR A 131 -14.43 4.71 -3.55
C THR A 131 -13.05 5.37 -3.62
N ILE A 132 -12.54 5.79 -2.45
CA ILE A 132 -11.22 6.39 -2.26
C ILE A 132 -10.58 5.70 -1.06
N SER A 133 -9.24 5.55 -1.03
CA SER A 133 -8.53 4.99 0.12
C SER A 133 -8.80 5.80 1.40
N THR A 134 -8.94 5.08 2.53
CA THR A 134 -9.01 5.66 3.87
C THR A 134 -7.65 5.70 4.57
N VAL A 135 -6.61 5.16 3.93
CA VAL A 135 -5.22 5.14 4.41
C VAL A 135 -4.33 5.87 3.41
N GLY A 136 -3.65 6.91 3.87
CA GLY A 136 -2.69 7.63 3.04
C GLY A 136 -1.44 6.78 2.78
N THR A 137 -0.92 6.80 1.57
CA THR A 137 0.33 6.12 1.21
C THR A 137 1.39 7.14 0.84
N TYR A 138 2.60 6.98 1.37
CA TYR A 138 3.72 7.88 1.14
C TYR A 138 4.99 7.09 0.80
N ILE A 139 5.80 7.65 -0.10
CA ILE A 139 7.18 7.22 -0.34
C ILE A 139 8.07 8.39 0.07
N ASP A 140 8.86 8.20 1.13
CA ASP A 140 9.54 9.29 1.83
C ASP A 140 8.53 10.39 2.23
N ASP A 141 8.64 11.59 1.69
CA ASP A 141 7.70 12.68 1.94
C ASP A 141 6.72 12.93 0.79
N VAL A 142 6.69 12.07 -0.22
CA VAL A 142 5.82 12.20 -1.39
C VAL A 142 4.53 11.39 -1.22
N ALA A 143 3.37 12.07 -1.32
CA ALA A 143 2.07 11.41 -1.31
C ALA A 143 1.87 10.58 -2.59
N TYR A 144 1.52 9.29 -2.45
CA TYR A 144 1.27 8.36 -3.55
C TYR A 144 -0.23 8.08 -3.72
N GLY A 145 -0.63 7.78 -4.95
CA GLY A 145 -2.01 7.40 -5.30
C GLY A 145 -2.91 8.59 -5.60
N SER A 146 -4.12 8.31 -6.03
CA SER A 146 -5.11 9.31 -6.39
C SER A 146 -6.00 9.70 -5.22
N SER A 147 -6.36 10.98 -5.18
CA SER A 147 -7.35 11.56 -4.25
C SER A 147 -8.75 11.62 -4.88
N SER A 148 -8.92 11.16 -6.13
CA SER A 148 -10.20 11.14 -6.84
C SER A 148 -10.86 9.76 -6.78
N ALA A 149 -12.17 9.72 -6.59
CA ALA A 149 -12.97 8.49 -6.65
C ALA A 149 -13.01 7.88 -8.06
N PHE A 150 -12.76 8.68 -9.09
CA PHE A 150 -12.90 8.29 -10.50
C PHE A 150 -11.58 7.84 -11.15
N ALA A 151 -10.54 7.60 -10.37
CA ALA A 151 -9.22 7.21 -10.85
C ALA A 151 -8.70 5.93 -10.16
N ALA A 152 -9.62 5.02 -9.81
CA ALA A 152 -9.35 3.76 -9.12
C ALA A 152 -8.45 3.92 -7.86
N GLY A 153 -8.56 5.06 -7.18
CA GLY A 153 -7.69 5.41 -6.05
C GLY A 153 -7.80 4.47 -4.85
N SER A 154 -8.91 3.76 -4.71
CA SER A 154 -9.10 2.75 -3.68
C SER A 154 -8.48 1.38 -4.00
N GLN A 155 -8.18 1.10 -5.27
CA GLN A 155 -7.68 -0.20 -5.73
C GLN A 155 -6.17 -0.21 -5.97
N THR A 156 -5.51 0.94 -5.86
CA THR A 156 -4.09 1.10 -6.16
C THR A 156 -3.25 1.26 -4.90
N ALA A 157 -3.48 0.41 -3.89
CA ALA A 157 -2.54 0.32 -2.78
C ALA A 157 -1.16 -0.04 -3.32
N LEU A 158 -0.14 0.70 -2.89
CA LEU A 158 1.22 0.53 -3.38
C LEU A 158 1.82 -0.76 -2.82
N ASP A 159 1.88 -1.79 -3.64
CA ASP A 159 2.62 -3.02 -3.38
C ASP A 159 4.08 -2.81 -3.80
N MET A 160 4.84 -2.12 -2.95
CA MET A 160 6.21 -1.73 -3.25
C MET A 160 7.18 -2.86 -2.94
N SER A 161 8.10 -3.14 -3.88
CA SER A 161 9.23 -4.01 -3.58
C SER A 161 10.03 -3.48 -2.40
N LEU A 162 10.44 -4.38 -1.50
CA LEU A 162 11.23 -4.05 -0.31
C LEU A 162 12.68 -3.68 -0.65
N LEU A 163 13.07 -3.78 -1.92
CA LEU A 163 14.42 -3.44 -2.35
C LEU A 163 14.74 -1.98 -2.07
N ASP A 164 15.85 -1.77 -1.38
CA ASP A 164 16.39 -0.46 -1.03
C ASP A 164 15.47 0.40 -0.14
N LEU A 165 14.52 -0.23 0.57
CA LEU A 165 13.84 0.38 1.70
C LEU A 165 14.70 0.26 2.96
N ASN A 166 14.62 1.28 3.80
CA ASN A 166 15.14 1.25 5.17
C ASN A 166 14.10 0.61 6.10
N HIS A 167 12.88 1.13 6.05
CA HIS A 167 11.77 0.63 6.84
C HIS A 167 10.43 1.11 6.30
N ILE A 168 9.35 0.55 6.84
CA ILE A 168 7.99 1.01 6.63
C ILE A 168 7.47 1.54 7.96
N GLU A 169 6.86 2.73 7.96
CA GLU A 169 6.14 3.29 9.11
C GLU A 169 4.64 3.14 8.89
N VAL A 170 3.93 2.60 9.90
CA VAL A 170 2.46 2.54 9.93
C VAL A 170 1.97 3.45 11.04
N LEU A 171 1.40 4.59 10.66
CA LEU A 171 0.84 5.59 11.56
C LEU A 171 -0.64 5.30 11.75
N ARG A 172 -1.07 5.04 12.97
CA ARG A 172 -2.45 4.66 13.28
C ARG A 172 -3.29 5.85 13.69
N GLY A 173 -4.56 5.82 13.29
CA GLY A 173 -5.52 6.91 13.51
C GLY A 173 -5.34 8.09 12.56
N PRO A 174 -6.28 9.05 12.55
CA PRO A 174 -6.37 10.11 11.54
C PRO A 174 -5.13 11.00 11.51
N GLN A 175 -4.63 11.24 10.29
CA GLN A 175 -3.47 12.08 10.02
C GLN A 175 -3.80 13.25 9.07
N GLY A 176 -5.07 13.66 8.99
CA GLY A 176 -5.54 14.65 8.02
C GLY A 176 -4.83 16.00 8.11
N THR A 177 -4.34 16.41 9.28
CA THR A 177 -3.63 17.69 9.46
C THR A 177 -2.30 17.74 8.73
N LEU A 178 -1.45 16.74 8.89
CA LEU A 178 -0.10 16.72 8.30
C LEU A 178 -0.02 16.00 6.95
N TYR A 179 -0.93 15.04 6.71
CA TYR A 179 -0.89 14.16 5.55
C TYR A 179 -2.05 14.37 4.57
N GLY A 180 -3.05 15.18 4.94
CA GLY A 180 -4.13 15.59 4.04
C GLY A 180 -5.18 14.54 3.75
N ALA A 181 -5.68 14.56 2.51
CA ALA A 181 -6.78 13.74 2.05
C ALA A 181 -6.47 12.23 2.11
N GLY A 182 -7.48 11.41 2.45
CA GLY A 182 -7.36 9.95 2.49
C GLY A 182 -6.64 9.40 3.73
N ALA A 183 -6.05 10.23 4.59
CA ALA A 183 -5.40 9.80 5.82
C ALA A 183 -6.39 9.74 7.00
N MET A 184 -7.46 8.95 6.86
CA MET A 184 -8.54 8.81 7.85
C MET A 184 -8.23 7.73 8.89
N GLY A 185 -7.98 6.50 8.47
CA GLY A 185 -7.61 5.39 9.33
C GLY A 185 -6.14 5.46 9.77
N GLY A 186 -5.29 6.06 8.93
CA GLY A 186 -3.85 6.16 9.17
C GLY A 186 -3.04 6.48 7.92
N VAL A 187 -1.74 6.23 8.02
CA VAL A 187 -0.78 6.39 6.91
C VAL A 187 0.17 5.20 6.88
N VAL A 188 0.50 4.72 5.70
CA VAL A 188 1.62 3.82 5.42
C VAL A 188 2.70 4.62 4.71
N LYS A 189 3.89 4.71 5.30
CA LYS A 189 5.02 5.44 4.76
C LYS A 189 6.20 4.50 4.51
N TYR A 190 6.62 4.42 3.26
CA TYR A 190 7.83 3.73 2.82
C TYR A 190 9.01 4.70 2.92
N VAL A 191 9.99 4.37 3.75
CA VAL A 191 11.21 5.17 3.92
C VAL A 191 12.34 4.49 3.19
N THR A 192 12.91 5.16 2.19
CA THR A 192 13.97 4.61 1.35
C THR A 192 15.36 4.85 1.98
N ASN A 193 16.36 4.02 1.61
CA ASN A 193 17.74 4.29 1.98
C ASN A 193 18.27 5.50 1.23
N GLU A 194 18.94 6.40 1.94
CA GLU A 194 19.61 7.55 1.34
C GLU A 194 20.96 7.15 0.74
N PRO A 195 21.44 7.87 -0.29
CA PRO A 195 22.82 7.73 -0.76
C PRO A 195 23.81 8.14 0.34
N ASP A 196 24.87 7.37 0.51
CA ASP A 196 25.97 7.64 1.47
C ASP A 196 27.13 8.29 0.74
N THR A 197 27.54 9.49 1.19
CA THR A 197 28.63 10.26 0.60
C THR A 197 30.02 9.81 1.06
N SER A 198 30.10 8.92 2.06
CA SER A 198 31.36 8.53 2.70
C SER A 198 32.01 7.31 2.04
N GLU A 199 31.25 6.26 1.69
CA GLU A 199 31.83 5.01 1.25
C GLU A 199 31.10 4.34 0.08
N PHE A 200 31.87 3.59 -0.73
CA PHE A 200 31.33 2.70 -1.74
C PHE A 200 30.82 1.42 -1.08
N SER A 201 29.58 1.08 -1.33
CA SER A 201 28.98 -0.15 -0.82
C SER A 201 27.98 -0.74 -1.80
N GLY A 202 27.71 -2.03 -1.68
CA GLY A 202 26.75 -2.69 -2.53
C GLY A 202 26.24 -4.00 -1.95
N LYS A 203 25.12 -4.46 -2.52
CA LYS A 203 24.48 -5.71 -2.14
C LYS A 203 23.91 -6.37 -3.39
N VAL A 204 24.14 -7.67 -3.55
CA VAL A 204 23.48 -8.52 -4.55
C VAL A 204 22.83 -9.68 -3.82
N ALA A 205 21.54 -9.92 -4.09
CA ALA A 205 20.79 -11.03 -3.52
C ALA A 205 20.18 -11.89 -4.62
N LEU A 206 20.30 -13.22 -4.45
CA LEU A 206 19.71 -14.24 -5.32
C LEU A 206 18.79 -15.11 -4.48
N GLY A 207 17.54 -15.22 -4.88
CA GLY A 207 16.53 -16.00 -4.19
C GLY A 207 15.89 -17.06 -5.09
N ALA A 208 15.50 -18.18 -4.48
CA ALA A 208 14.67 -19.21 -5.10
C ALA A 208 13.58 -19.66 -4.11
N SER A 209 12.39 -19.95 -4.62
CA SER A 209 11.28 -20.41 -3.80
C SER A 209 10.46 -21.48 -4.51
N ALA A 210 9.75 -22.30 -3.73
CA ALA A 210 8.81 -23.31 -4.19
C ALA A 210 7.53 -23.24 -3.37
N THR A 211 6.39 -23.08 -4.04
CA THR A 211 5.06 -23.05 -3.43
C THR A 211 4.40 -24.42 -3.56
N LYS A 212 3.77 -24.91 -2.50
CA LYS A 212 3.05 -26.20 -2.52
C LYS A 212 1.90 -26.12 -3.51
N GLY A 213 1.86 -27.11 -4.44
CA GLY A 213 0.87 -27.13 -5.51
C GLY A 213 1.05 -26.05 -6.58
N GLY A 214 2.10 -25.22 -6.47
CA GLY A 214 2.39 -24.12 -7.37
C GLY A 214 3.72 -24.30 -8.12
N GLY A 215 4.13 -23.21 -8.79
CA GLY A 215 5.39 -23.14 -9.52
C GLY A 215 6.58 -22.71 -8.65
N ALA A 216 7.78 -22.75 -9.24
CA ALA A 216 8.98 -22.19 -8.65
C ALA A 216 9.07 -20.67 -8.92
N GLY A 217 9.53 -19.93 -7.92
CA GLY A 217 9.83 -18.51 -8.04
C GLY A 217 11.34 -18.27 -7.94
N ASN A 218 11.78 -17.13 -8.44
CA ASN A 218 13.16 -16.66 -8.29
C ASN A 218 13.20 -15.14 -8.13
N THR A 219 14.26 -14.65 -7.48
CA THR A 219 14.46 -13.23 -7.21
C THR A 219 15.93 -12.87 -7.49
N VAL A 220 16.15 -11.75 -8.15
CA VAL A 220 17.48 -11.16 -8.37
C VAL A 220 17.42 -9.69 -7.99
N ASN A 221 18.18 -9.28 -6.99
CA ASN A 221 18.21 -7.93 -6.47
C ASN A 221 19.65 -7.39 -6.47
N GLY A 222 19.81 -6.12 -6.80
CA GLY A 222 21.11 -5.45 -6.74
C GLY A 222 20.99 -4.01 -6.29
N VAL A 223 21.88 -3.60 -5.38
CA VAL A 223 22.00 -2.21 -4.89
C VAL A 223 23.47 -1.81 -4.93
N ALA A 224 23.77 -0.60 -5.38
CA ALA A 224 25.08 0.00 -5.32
C ALA A 224 24.99 1.45 -4.81
N ASN A 225 25.83 1.79 -3.87
CA ASN A 225 26.06 3.14 -3.37
C ASN A 225 27.41 3.64 -3.85
N ILE A 226 27.45 4.75 -4.54
CA ILE A 226 28.64 5.28 -5.22
C ILE A 226 28.87 6.72 -4.76
N PRO A 227 29.85 6.97 -3.86
CA PRO A 227 30.29 8.33 -3.57
C PRO A 227 30.86 8.96 -4.84
N LEU A 228 30.27 10.04 -5.32
CA LEU A 228 30.75 10.82 -6.45
C LEU A 228 31.82 11.81 -6.04
N LYS A 229 31.65 12.35 -4.84
CA LYS A 229 32.57 13.24 -4.15
C LYS A 229 32.39 13.04 -2.65
N ALA A 230 33.46 12.64 -1.96
CA ALA A 230 33.42 12.38 -0.53
C ALA A 230 32.82 13.56 0.25
N ASP A 231 31.92 13.24 1.17
CA ASP A 231 31.19 14.17 2.06
C ASP A 231 30.35 15.24 1.32
N VAL A 232 30.16 15.10 -0.01
CA VAL A 232 29.42 16.11 -0.80
C VAL A 232 28.34 15.49 -1.70
N ALA A 233 28.64 14.37 -2.38
CA ALA A 233 27.70 13.84 -3.34
C ALA A 233 27.82 12.31 -3.47
N ALA A 234 26.68 11.64 -3.55
CA ALA A 234 26.60 10.22 -3.79
C ALA A 234 25.43 9.86 -4.70
N LEU A 235 25.60 8.78 -5.45
CA LEU A 235 24.58 8.15 -6.26
C LEU A 235 24.27 6.77 -5.69
N ARG A 236 22.99 6.46 -5.50
CA ARG A 236 22.51 5.15 -5.10
C ARG A 236 21.60 4.57 -6.19
N VAL A 237 21.90 3.35 -6.62
CA VAL A 237 21.16 2.67 -7.69
C VAL A 237 20.70 1.32 -7.18
N ALA A 238 19.43 0.99 -7.41
CA ALA A 238 18.86 -0.30 -7.08
C ALA A 238 18.05 -0.84 -8.27
N ALA A 239 18.13 -2.16 -8.51
CA ALA A 239 17.33 -2.84 -9.53
C ALA A 239 16.95 -4.25 -9.05
N PHE A 240 15.75 -4.70 -9.42
CA PHE A 240 15.25 -6.01 -9.04
C PHE A 240 14.40 -6.65 -10.13
N HIS A 241 14.40 -7.98 -10.08
CA HIS A 241 13.51 -8.86 -10.81
C HIS A 241 13.02 -9.96 -9.89
N ASP A 242 11.70 -10.14 -9.81
CA ASP A 242 11.06 -11.21 -9.05
C ASP A 242 10.08 -11.96 -9.95
N HIS A 243 10.31 -13.26 -10.12
CA HIS A 243 9.39 -14.18 -10.80
C HIS A 243 8.57 -14.95 -9.77
N ASP A 244 7.26 -14.87 -9.89
CA ASP A 244 6.30 -15.66 -9.13
C ASP A 244 5.79 -16.83 -9.97
N GLY A 245 5.99 -18.07 -9.49
CA GLY A 245 5.58 -19.29 -10.22
C GLY A 245 4.08 -19.53 -10.26
N GLY A 246 3.28 -18.77 -9.51
CA GLY A 246 1.83 -18.96 -9.39
C GLY A 246 1.43 -20.22 -8.61
N TRP A 247 0.14 -20.32 -8.25
CA TRP A 247 -0.40 -21.47 -7.49
C TRP A 247 -1.90 -21.70 -7.71
N VAL A 248 -2.57 -20.90 -8.52
CA VAL A 248 -3.99 -21.07 -8.84
C VAL A 248 -4.12 -21.82 -10.17
N ASP A 249 -4.83 -22.92 -10.16
CA ASP A 249 -5.19 -23.66 -11.36
C ASP A 249 -6.53 -23.15 -11.92
N VAL A 250 -6.56 -22.83 -13.18
CA VAL A 250 -7.78 -22.45 -13.88
C VAL A 250 -8.33 -23.67 -14.64
N LEU A 251 -9.63 -23.89 -14.46
CA LEU A 251 -10.43 -24.91 -15.11
C LEU A 251 -11.31 -24.29 -16.22
N GLY A 252 -12.01 -25.12 -16.99
CA GLY A 252 -12.92 -24.66 -18.05
C GLY A 252 -12.22 -24.21 -19.32
N PRO A 253 -12.82 -23.34 -20.15
CA PRO A 253 -12.28 -22.93 -21.45
C PRO A 253 -10.92 -22.22 -21.35
N ALA A 254 -10.68 -21.45 -20.29
CA ALA A 254 -9.41 -20.75 -20.04
C ALA A 254 -8.37 -21.58 -19.26
N ALA A 255 -8.51 -22.93 -19.24
CA ALA A 255 -7.73 -23.82 -18.39
C ALA A 255 -6.21 -23.64 -18.44
N GLY A 256 -5.56 -23.93 -17.32
CA GLY A 256 -4.11 -23.94 -17.17
C GLY A 256 -3.67 -23.99 -15.72
N LYS A 257 -2.49 -24.58 -15.50
CA LYS A 257 -1.88 -24.71 -14.17
C LYS A 257 -1.10 -23.46 -13.79
N ASN A 258 -1.10 -23.15 -12.47
CA ASN A 258 -0.35 -22.04 -11.92
C ASN A 258 -0.64 -20.74 -12.69
N ALA A 259 -1.91 -20.49 -12.98
CA ALA A 259 -2.34 -19.48 -13.92
C ALA A 259 -2.00 -18.06 -13.48
N ASN A 260 -1.95 -17.80 -12.17
CA ASN A 260 -1.63 -16.51 -11.58
C ASN A 260 -0.13 -16.22 -11.44
N LYS A 261 0.73 -16.93 -12.20
CA LYS A 261 2.16 -16.63 -12.28
C LYS A 261 2.40 -15.23 -12.90
N GLY A 262 3.59 -14.71 -12.68
CA GLY A 262 3.99 -13.45 -13.32
C GLY A 262 5.26 -12.85 -12.76
N ASP A 263 5.56 -11.65 -13.19
CA ASP A 263 6.82 -10.98 -12.90
C ASP A 263 6.60 -9.62 -12.22
N THR A 264 7.55 -9.25 -11.36
CA THR A 264 7.65 -7.91 -10.80
C THR A 264 9.06 -7.40 -11.06
N ASN A 265 9.17 -6.28 -11.75
CA ASN A 265 10.45 -5.67 -12.13
C ASN A 265 10.47 -4.22 -11.72
N GLY A 266 11.63 -3.71 -11.36
CA GLY A 266 11.75 -2.29 -11.06
C GLY A 266 13.15 -1.86 -10.70
N GLY A 267 13.25 -0.58 -10.36
CA GLY A 267 14.48 0.00 -9.91
C GLY A 267 14.30 1.42 -9.40
N ARG A 268 15.32 1.88 -8.72
CA ARG A 268 15.41 3.21 -8.14
C ARG A 268 16.79 3.79 -8.37
N VAL A 269 16.82 5.09 -8.65
CA VAL A 269 18.05 5.89 -8.67
C VAL A 269 17.84 7.08 -7.74
N ALA A 270 18.77 7.33 -6.83
CA ALA A 270 18.76 8.48 -5.94
C ALA A 270 20.12 9.18 -5.98
N LEU A 271 20.10 10.49 -6.14
CA LEU A 271 21.26 11.38 -6.07
C LEU A 271 21.09 12.24 -4.82
N LEU A 272 22.12 12.26 -3.98
CA LEU A 272 22.26 13.18 -2.85
C LEU A 272 23.40 14.15 -3.15
N VAL A 273 23.19 15.44 -2.91
CA VAL A 273 24.21 16.48 -3.01
C VAL A 273 24.12 17.40 -1.79
N GLU A 274 25.19 17.47 -1.03
CA GLU A 274 25.34 18.23 0.22
C GLU A 274 26.53 19.23 0.09
N PRO A 275 26.33 20.34 -0.64
CA PRO A 275 27.41 21.27 -0.91
C PRO A 275 27.84 22.04 0.34
N SER A 276 27.05 22.03 1.40
CA SER A 276 27.36 22.57 2.72
C SER A 276 26.55 21.86 3.79
N ALA A 277 26.89 22.00 5.06
CA ALA A 277 26.13 21.47 6.20
C ALA A 277 24.70 22.02 6.31
N HIS A 278 24.36 23.06 5.57
CA HIS A 278 23.07 23.72 5.63
C HIS A 278 22.18 23.44 4.42
N PHE A 279 22.71 22.86 3.36
CA PHE A 279 21.96 22.67 2.11
C PHE A 279 22.08 21.24 1.60
N HIS A 280 20.93 20.57 1.49
CA HIS A 280 20.79 19.20 1.00
C HIS A 280 19.86 19.17 -0.19
N VAL A 281 20.24 18.42 -1.20
CA VAL A 281 19.43 18.16 -2.41
C VAL A 281 19.34 16.68 -2.60
N ARG A 282 18.13 16.11 -2.56
CA ARG A 282 17.88 14.72 -2.90
C ARG A 282 16.97 14.64 -4.11
N ALA A 283 17.46 14.03 -5.19
CA ALA A 283 16.66 13.72 -6.38
C ALA A 283 16.49 12.21 -6.49
N THR A 284 15.25 11.74 -6.61
CA THR A 284 14.92 10.31 -6.69
C THR A 284 14.06 10.04 -7.92
N ALA A 285 14.34 8.94 -8.61
CA ALA A 285 13.48 8.38 -9.63
C ALA A 285 13.29 6.90 -9.36
N LEU A 286 12.05 6.40 -9.43
CA LEU A 286 11.73 4.99 -9.29
C LEU A 286 10.70 4.54 -10.33
N THR A 287 10.78 3.27 -10.68
CA THR A 287 9.75 2.61 -11.51
C THR A 287 9.58 1.18 -11.05
N GLN A 288 8.34 0.69 -11.09
CA GLN A 288 7.99 -0.69 -10.82
C GLN A 288 6.91 -1.13 -11.80
N ASN A 289 7.01 -2.36 -12.29
CA ASN A 289 6.02 -3.01 -13.14
C ASN A 289 5.69 -4.37 -12.53
N ILE A 290 4.42 -4.60 -12.25
CA ILE A 290 3.86 -5.86 -11.78
C ILE A 290 2.99 -6.41 -12.90
N GLU A 291 3.23 -7.65 -13.32
CA GLU A 291 2.45 -8.35 -14.34
C GLU A 291 2.04 -9.72 -13.79
N ARG A 292 0.78 -10.09 -13.93
CA ARG A 292 0.25 -11.40 -13.57
C ARG A 292 -0.62 -11.93 -14.71
N ASP A 293 -0.51 -13.21 -14.99
CA ASP A 293 -1.24 -13.87 -16.10
C ASP A 293 -2.71 -14.14 -15.75
N ASN A 294 -3.06 -14.11 -14.46
CA ASN A 294 -4.43 -14.32 -13.96
C ASN A 294 -4.60 -13.79 -12.53
N SER A 295 -5.86 -13.61 -12.11
CA SER A 295 -6.20 -13.32 -10.71
C SER A 295 -5.88 -14.50 -9.78
N ASN A 296 -5.82 -14.23 -8.46
CA ASN A 296 -5.56 -15.23 -7.41
C ASN A 296 -6.82 -15.60 -6.61
N TYR A 297 -8.01 -15.26 -7.09
CA TYR A 297 -9.26 -15.59 -6.43
C TYR A 297 -9.56 -17.10 -6.45
N THR A 298 -10.29 -17.52 -5.42
CA THR A 298 -10.99 -18.81 -5.34
C THR A 298 -12.47 -18.50 -5.16
N ASP A 299 -13.32 -19.10 -5.98
CA ASP A 299 -14.78 -18.96 -5.87
C ASP A 299 -15.30 -19.84 -4.75
N VAL A 300 -16.04 -19.22 -3.81
CA VAL A 300 -16.59 -19.87 -2.62
C VAL A 300 -18.11 -19.72 -2.62
N ASP A 301 -18.80 -20.83 -2.38
CA ASP A 301 -20.25 -20.83 -2.17
C ASP A 301 -20.56 -20.10 -0.85
N PRO A 302 -21.25 -18.96 -0.88
CA PRO A 302 -21.49 -18.16 0.31
C PRO A 302 -22.38 -18.85 1.35
N ALA A 303 -23.21 -19.82 0.95
CA ALA A 303 -24.08 -20.55 1.87
C ALA A 303 -23.34 -21.61 2.68
N THR A 304 -22.32 -22.24 2.07
CA THR A 304 -21.58 -23.35 2.71
C THR A 304 -20.18 -22.97 3.19
N GLY A 305 -19.62 -21.84 2.69
CA GLY A 305 -18.24 -21.43 2.94
C GLY A 305 -17.20 -22.34 2.31
N LYS A 306 -17.60 -23.21 1.37
CA LYS A 306 -16.72 -24.17 0.68
C LYS A 306 -16.35 -23.67 -0.71
N PRO A 307 -15.15 -23.99 -1.21
CA PRO A 307 -14.78 -23.65 -2.57
C PRO A 307 -15.68 -24.38 -3.57
N VAL A 308 -16.03 -23.71 -4.67
CA VAL A 308 -16.88 -24.26 -5.73
C VAL A 308 -16.14 -25.40 -6.47
N ASP A 309 -14.91 -25.14 -6.90
CA ASP A 309 -14.10 -26.11 -7.64
C ASP A 309 -13.06 -26.84 -6.78
N GLY A 310 -12.48 -26.11 -5.81
CA GLY A 310 -11.42 -26.56 -4.92
C GLY A 310 -10.61 -25.39 -4.42
N TRP A 311 -9.83 -25.59 -3.34
CA TRP A 311 -8.91 -24.56 -2.88
C TRP A 311 -7.81 -24.34 -3.95
N ASN A 312 -7.54 -23.07 -4.26
CA ASN A 312 -6.62 -22.65 -5.32
C ASN A 312 -7.02 -23.14 -6.74
N GLN A 313 -8.31 -23.33 -6.98
CA GLN A 313 -8.87 -23.67 -8.29
C GLN A 313 -10.07 -22.78 -8.60
N ARG A 314 -10.22 -22.39 -9.89
CA ARG A 314 -11.33 -21.58 -10.36
C ARG A 314 -11.69 -21.91 -11.80
N THR A 315 -12.97 -22.12 -12.09
CA THR A 315 -13.47 -22.27 -13.46
C THR A 315 -13.65 -20.90 -14.10
N GLN A 316 -12.99 -20.69 -15.26
CA GLN A 316 -13.06 -19.43 -16.01
C GLN A 316 -13.30 -19.67 -17.49
N ALA A 317 -14.09 -18.80 -18.11
CA ALA A 317 -14.24 -18.73 -19.56
C ALA A 317 -13.12 -17.89 -20.18
N LEU A 318 -12.70 -16.84 -19.50
CA LEU A 318 -11.60 -15.95 -19.89
C LEU A 318 -10.53 -15.89 -18.79
N ARG A 319 -9.26 -15.68 -19.20
CA ARG A 319 -8.19 -15.33 -18.27
C ARG A 319 -8.36 -13.92 -17.78
N GLU A 320 -7.94 -13.66 -16.52
CA GLU A 320 -7.98 -12.37 -15.85
C GLU A 320 -6.55 -11.81 -15.62
N PRO A 321 -5.79 -11.50 -16.70
CA PRO A 321 -4.48 -10.92 -16.56
C PRO A 321 -4.58 -9.51 -16.01
N HIS A 322 -3.57 -9.11 -15.21
CA HIS A 322 -3.46 -7.72 -14.77
C HIS A 322 -2.03 -7.23 -14.76
N SER A 323 -1.88 -5.93 -14.91
CA SER A 323 -0.59 -5.24 -14.79
C SER A 323 -0.75 -3.91 -14.10
N VAL A 324 0.21 -3.59 -13.24
CA VAL A 324 0.31 -2.29 -12.55
C VAL A 324 1.71 -1.73 -12.77
N ARG A 325 1.78 -0.56 -13.42
CA ARG A 325 3.05 0.15 -13.63
C ARG A 325 3.03 1.47 -12.89
N THR A 326 3.98 1.64 -11.98
CA THR A 326 4.20 2.89 -11.24
C THR A 326 5.54 3.49 -11.65
N SER A 327 5.55 4.81 -11.87
CA SER A 327 6.78 5.59 -12.05
C SER A 327 6.65 6.89 -11.28
N MET A 328 7.70 7.26 -10.56
CA MET A 328 7.74 8.47 -9.74
C MET A 328 9.11 9.13 -9.85
N GLY A 329 9.12 10.45 -9.91
CA GLY A 329 10.30 11.27 -9.73
C GLY A 329 10.05 12.31 -8.64
N SER A 330 11.05 12.63 -7.83
CA SER A 330 10.95 13.68 -6.82
C SER A 330 12.27 14.42 -6.66
N VAL A 331 12.16 15.68 -6.27
CA VAL A 331 13.29 16.52 -5.85
C VAL A 331 12.91 17.14 -4.51
N ASP A 332 13.72 16.87 -3.50
CA ASP A 332 13.64 17.47 -2.16
C ASP A 332 14.84 18.39 -1.97
N LEU A 333 14.55 19.65 -1.71
CA LEU A 333 15.53 20.69 -1.40
C LEU A 333 15.34 21.05 0.08
N GLU A 334 16.37 20.88 0.87
CA GLU A 334 16.36 21.26 2.29
C GLU A 334 17.40 22.33 2.55
N TYR A 335 16.99 23.39 3.27
CA TYR A 335 17.88 24.42 3.74
C TYR A 335 17.70 24.70 5.24
N ASP A 336 18.78 24.52 5.99
CA ASP A 336 18.81 24.76 7.44
C ASP A 336 19.31 26.18 7.75
N PHE A 337 18.41 27.02 8.28
CA PHE A 337 18.69 28.37 8.74
C PHE A 337 19.25 28.42 10.17
N GLY A 338 19.44 27.27 10.82
CA GLY A 338 19.78 27.13 12.22
C GLY A 338 18.57 27.20 13.16
N ALA A 339 17.76 28.25 13.07
CA ALA A 339 16.53 28.38 13.87
C ALA A 339 15.32 27.67 13.27
N ALA A 340 15.35 27.41 11.98
CA ALA A 340 14.30 26.71 11.24
C ALA A 340 14.86 26.04 10.00
N ARG A 341 14.17 25.02 9.51
CA ARG A 341 14.50 24.25 8.31
C ARG A 341 13.37 24.40 7.28
N LEU A 342 13.74 24.73 6.06
CA LEU A 342 12.82 24.78 4.92
C LEU A 342 13.03 23.56 4.03
N ASN A 343 11.96 22.81 3.76
CA ASN A 343 11.92 21.82 2.73
C ASN A 343 11.06 22.30 1.55
N SER A 344 11.52 22.03 0.32
CA SER A 344 10.75 22.19 -0.91
C SER A 344 10.74 20.85 -1.66
N ILE A 345 9.56 20.21 -1.71
CA ILE A 345 9.40 18.85 -2.25
C ILE A 345 8.52 18.93 -3.49
N THR A 346 9.10 18.63 -4.64
CA THR A 346 8.40 18.55 -5.93
C THR A 346 8.34 17.09 -6.37
N SER A 347 7.18 16.61 -6.81
CA SER A 347 7.07 15.25 -7.35
C SER A 347 6.23 15.15 -8.62
N TRP A 348 6.53 14.13 -9.41
CA TRP A 348 5.78 13.71 -10.60
C TRP A 348 5.54 12.21 -10.52
N GLN A 349 4.32 11.80 -10.74
CA GLN A 349 3.92 10.41 -10.69
C GLN A 349 3.11 10.03 -11.91
N ARG A 350 3.26 8.79 -12.32
CA ARG A 350 2.40 8.14 -13.30
C ARG A 350 2.14 6.71 -12.86
N SER A 351 0.87 6.39 -12.70
CA SER A 351 0.40 5.03 -12.47
C SER A 351 -0.45 4.59 -13.66
N LYS A 352 -0.27 3.35 -14.09
CA LYS A 352 -1.11 2.70 -15.09
C LYS A 352 -1.50 1.34 -14.57
N MET A 353 -2.77 1.01 -14.67
CA MET A 353 -3.31 -0.29 -14.37
C MET A 353 -4.08 -0.79 -15.59
N SER A 354 -3.93 -2.06 -15.91
CA SER A 354 -4.72 -2.77 -16.90
C SER A 354 -5.12 -4.09 -16.30
N LEU A 355 -6.38 -4.43 -16.41
CA LEU A 355 -6.90 -5.69 -15.89
C LEU A 355 -8.05 -6.18 -16.78
N ARG A 356 -8.34 -7.48 -16.70
CA ARG A 356 -9.49 -8.11 -17.32
C ARG A 356 -10.28 -8.85 -16.27
N TYR A 357 -11.60 -8.79 -16.37
CA TYR A 357 -12.55 -9.60 -15.60
C TYR A 357 -13.26 -10.60 -16.53
N ASP A 358 -13.47 -11.81 -16.04
CA ASP A 358 -14.36 -12.78 -16.63
C ASP A 358 -15.77 -12.59 -16.05
N LEU A 359 -16.60 -11.88 -16.76
CA LEU A 359 -18.00 -11.61 -16.37
C LEU A 359 -18.98 -12.67 -16.86
N THR A 360 -18.49 -13.71 -17.56
CA THR A 360 -19.33 -14.75 -18.17
C THR A 360 -20.30 -15.40 -17.18
N PRO A 361 -19.87 -15.84 -15.97
CA PRO A 361 -20.75 -16.54 -15.05
C PRO A 361 -21.99 -15.75 -14.63
N VAL A 362 -21.85 -14.44 -14.52
CA VAL A 362 -22.90 -13.54 -13.97
C VAL A 362 -23.66 -12.81 -15.07
N TYR A 363 -22.96 -12.35 -16.13
CA TYR A 363 -23.59 -11.53 -17.16
C TYR A 363 -24.17 -12.34 -18.32
N ALA A 364 -23.65 -13.52 -18.65
CA ALA A 364 -24.21 -14.31 -19.75
C ALA A 364 -25.70 -14.70 -19.51
N PRO A 365 -26.12 -15.14 -18.32
CA PRO A 365 -27.53 -15.35 -18.02
C PRO A 365 -28.38 -14.08 -18.16
N LEU A 366 -27.89 -12.93 -17.70
CA LEU A 366 -28.60 -11.65 -17.79
C LEU A 366 -28.78 -11.21 -19.25
N ILE A 367 -27.70 -11.32 -20.05
CA ILE A 367 -27.74 -10.99 -21.48
C ILE A 367 -28.75 -11.90 -22.20
N THR A 368 -28.75 -13.20 -21.89
CA THR A 368 -29.74 -14.14 -22.44
C THR A 368 -31.16 -13.71 -22.10
N GLN A 369 -31.40 -13.29 -20.87
CA GLN A 369 -32.71 -12.86 -20.41
C GLN A 369 -33.18 -11.54 -21.07
N PHE A 370 -32.30 -10.57 -21.19
CA PHE A 370 -32.68 -9.21 -21.64
C PHE A 370 -32.58 -9.04 -23.16
N PHE A 371 -31.62 -9.70 -23.82
CA PHE A 371 -31.35 -9.53 -25.25
C PHE A 371 -31.74 -10.75 -26.10
N GLY A 372 -32.11 -11.89 -25.50
CA GLY A 372 -32.62 -13.06 -26.18
C GLY A 372 -31.57 -13.90 -26.92
N TYR A 373 -30.26 -13.68 -26.64
CA TYR A 373 -29.20 -14.57 -27.14
C TYR A 373 -28.25 -14.93 -26.00
N THR A 374 -27.56 -16.05 -26.09
CA THR A 374 -26.59 -16.49 -25.09
C THR A 374 -25.18 -16.18 -25.61
N PRO A 375 -24.43 -15.31 -24.94
CA PRO A 375 -23.05 -15.03 -25.33
C PRO A 375 -22.15 -16.24 -25.03
N ASP A 376 -21.08 -16.43 -25.82
CA ASP A 376 -20.07 -17.45 -25.56
C ASP A 376 -19.21 -17.09 -24.36
N THR A 377 -18.74 -15.85 -24.30
CA THR A 377 -18.03 -15.29 -23.15
C THR A 377 -18.32 -13.80 -23.02
N VAL A 378 -18.35 -13.32 -21.79
CA VAL A 378 -18.45 -11.88 -21.48
C VAL A 378 -17.23 -11.48 -20.69
N GLY A 379 -16.49 -10.50 -21.20
CA GLY A 379 -15.32 -9.93 -20.53
C GLY A 379 -15.41 -8.44 -20.36
N GLU A 380 -14.65 -7.91 -19.40
CA GLU A 380 -14.40 -6.49 -19.25
C GLU A 380 -12.90 -6.25 -19.24
N ASP A 381 -12.42 -5.39 -20.14
CA ASP A 381 -11.09 -4.83 -20.12
C ASP A 381 -11.15 -3.43 -19.46
N GLU A 382 -10.43 -3.27 -18.35
CA GLU A 382 -10.30 -1.99 -17.65
C GLU A 382 -8.88 -1.46 -17.78
N HIS A 383 -8.77 -0.16 -18.11
CA HIS A 383 -7.51 0.55 -18.20
C HIS A 383 -7.60 1.85 -17.39
N THR A 384 -6.76 1.97 -16.38
CA THR A 384 -6.63 3.20 -15.60
C THR A 384 -5.26 3.85 -15.83
N SER A 385 -5.23 5.16 -16.02
CA SER A 385 -4.00 5.95 -16.08
C SER A 385 -4.14 7.19 -15.22
N VAL A 386 -3.25 7.36 -14.24
CA VAL A 386 -3.21 8.53 -13.36
C VAL A 386 -1.88 9.24 -13.54
N ARG A 387 -1.94 10.57 -13.68
CA ARG A 387 -0.77 11.46 -13.63
C ARG A 387 -0.98 12.45 -12.51
N LYS A 388 0.01 12.57 -11.64
CA LYS A 388 -0.04 13.44 -10.46
C LYS A 388 1.23 14.27 -10.38
N THR A 389 1.08 15.55 -10.05
CA THR A 389 2.19 16.46 -9.75
C THR A 389 1.90 17.13 -8.43
N THR A 390 2.87 17.13 -7.52
CA THR A 390 2.72 17.77 -6.22
C THR A 390 3.87 18.75 -5.96
N GLN A 391 3.56 19.78 -5.18
CA GLN A 391 4.54 20.70 -4.61
C GLN A 391 4.21 20.94 -3.15
N GLU A 392 5.19 20.74 -2.28
CA GLU A 392 5.08 21.05 -0.85
C GLU A 392 6.20 22.00 -0.46
N PHE A 393 5.87 23.05 0.28
CA PHE A 393 6.83 23.88 1.03
C PHE A 393 6.54 23.71 2.51
N ARG A 394 7.55 23.32 3.28
CA ARG A 394 7.42 23.06 4.71
C ARG A 394 8.53 23.76 5.46
N LEU A 395 8.16 24.58 6.42
CA LEU A 395 9.07 25.27 7.33
C LEU A 395 8.86 24.70 8.73
N THR A 396 9.96 24.22 9.33
CA THR A 396 9.93 23.52 10.62
C THR A 396 10.92 24.19 11.57
N SER A 397 10.51 24.56 12.78
CA SER A 397 11.40 25.09 13.80
C SER A 397 12.43 24.03 14.23
N SER A 398 13.58 24.48 14.75
CA SER A 398 14.52 23.60 15.44
C SER A 398 13.86 22.93 16.65
N ALA A 399 14.26 21.68 16.93
CA ALA A 399 13.75 20.90 18.06
C ALA A 399 14.35 21.39 19.39
N GLY A 400 13.66 21.06 20.52
CA GLY A 400 14.13 21.29 21.89
C GLY A 400 13.84 22.69 22.44
N GLY A 401 13.12 23.54 21.69
CA GLY A 401 12.66 24.85 22.18
C GLY A 401 11.41 24.75 23.09
N ALA A 402 11.12 25.84 23.82
CA ALA A 402 9.86 25.92 24.58
C ALA A 402 8.62 25.88 23.68
N VAL A 403 8.76 26.37 22.45
CA VAL A 403 7.73 26.31 21.40
C VAL A 403 8.37 25.77 20.13
N GLU A 404 7.82 24.69 19.63
CA GLU A 404 8.15 24.11 18.33
C GLU A 404 6.98 24.27 17.40
N TRP A 405 7.22 24.51 16.12
CA TRP A 405 6.15 24.71 15.16
C TRP A 405 6.54 24.18 13.78
N LEU A 406 5.52 23.84 13.01
CA LEU A 406 5.62 23.44 11.62
C LEU A 406 4.54 24.19 10.84
N ALA A 407 4.87 24.73 9.68
CA ALA A 407 3.93 25.33 8.74
C ALA A 407 4.22 24.87 7.33
N GLY A 408 3.19 24.55 6.56
CA GLY A 408 3.32 24.05 5.21
C GLY A 408 2.27 24.57 4.25
N LEU A 409 2.65 24.62 2.98
CA LEU A 409 1.79 24.84 1.82
C LEU A 409 1.90 23.64 0.90
N TYR A 410 0.78 23.11 0.48
CA TYR A 410 0.70 21.95 -0.40
C TYR A 410 -0.16 22.26 -1.62
N TRP A 411 0.30 21.81 -2.77
CA TRP A 411 -0.44 21.83 -4.02
C TRP A 411 -0.35 20.48 -4.70
N ASP A 412 -1.48 20.04 -5.26
CA ASP A 412 -1.65 18.77 -5.95
C ASP A 412 -2.49 18.98 -7.22
N LYS A 413 -2.08 18.33 -8.30
CA LYS A 413 -2.84 18.26 -9.54
C LYS A 413 -2.79 16.86 -10.10
N GLU A 414 -3.96 16.27 -10.28
CA GLU A 414 -4.13 14.94 -10.85
C GLU A 414 -4.97 15.00 -12.13
N THR A 415 -4.66 14.10 -13.06
CA THR A 415 -5.51 13.74 -14.20
C THR A 415 -5.62 12.23 -14.25
N GLY A 416 -6.84 11.74 -14.25
CA GLY A 416 -7.19 10.33 -14.31
C GLY A 416 -7.97 10.03 -15.58
N ASP A 417 -7.63 8.93 -16.22
CA ASP A 417 -8.38 8.36 -17.34
C ASP A 417 -8.71 6.90 -16.95
N LEU A 418 -9.98 6.57 -16.79
CA LEU A 418 -10.49 5.23 -16.58
C LEU A 418 -11.31 4.83 -17.81
N ALA A 419 -10.89 3.78 -18.52
CA ALA A 419 -11.60 3.22 -19.66
C ALA A 419 -12.03 1.78 -19.34
N GLN A 420 -13.29 1.46 -19.61
CA GLN A 420 -13.88 0.14 -19.43
C GLN A 420 -14.54 -0.30 -20.73
N HIS A 421 -14.17 -1.49 -21.19
CA HIS A 421 -14.68 -2.11 -22.40
C HIS A 421 -15.31 -3.47 -22.08
N VAL A 422 -16.63 -3.54 -22.06
CA VAL A 422 -17.37 -4.78 -21.85
C VAL A 422 -17.74 -5.39 -23.19
N PHE A 423 -17.31 -6.61 -23.42
CA PHE A 423 -17.40 -7.27 -24.73
C PHE A 423 -17.94 -8.69 -24.64
N ASP A 424 -18.53 -9.18 -25.75
CA ASP A 424 -18.86 -10.57 -26.01
C ASP A 424 -17.96 -11.10 -27.14
N THR A 425 -17.34 -12.25 -26.94
CA THR A 425 -16.50 -12.88 -27.97
C THR A 425 -17.30 -13.79 -28.91
N GLY A 426 -18.60 -13.99 -28.67
CA GLY A 426 -19.46 -14.83 -29.48
C GLY A 426 -19.67 -14.25 -30.88
N GLY A 427 -19.73 -15.14 -31.89
CA GLY A 427 -20.02 -14.80 -33.29
C GLY A 427 -21.40 -15.29 -33.76
N GLY A 428 -22.30 -15.69 -32.84
CA GLY A 428 -23.62 -16.20 -33.16
C GLY A 428 -24.56 -15.12 -33.75
N ALA A 429 -25.66 -15.58 -34.37
CA ALA A 429 -26.70 -14.68 -34.87
C ALA A 429 -27.30 -13.88 -33.70
N GLY A 430 -27.21 -12.55 -33.74
CA GLY A 430 -27.69 -11.68 -32.68
C GLY A 430 -26.62 -11.25 -31.67
N ALA A 431 -25.39 -11.74 -31.77
CA ALA A 431 -24.28 -11.32 -30.89
C ALA A 431 -24.05 -9.83 -30.95
N ILE A 432 -23.80 -9.22 -29.80
CA ILE A 432 -23.49 -7.81 -29.65
C ILE A 432 -22.02 -7.71 -29.19
N PRO A 433 -21.07 -7.50 -30.10
CA PRO A 433 -19.63 -7.55 -29.80
C PRO A 433 -19.18 -6.53 -28.75
N VAL A 434 -19.85 -5.38 -28.67
CA VAL A 434 -19.59 -4.32 -27.70
C VAL A 434 -20.84 -4.12 -26.86
N LEU A 435 -20.78 -4.53 -25.60
CA LEU A 435 -21.87 -4.43 -24.64
C LEU A 435 -21.86 -3.07 -23.92
N ALA A 436 -20.68 -2.58 -23.59
CA ALA A 436 -20.46 -1.24 -23.07
C ALA A 436 -19.04 -0.75 -23.38
N ASP A 437 -18.94 0.51 -23.76
CA ASP A 437 -17.70 1.29 -23.81
C ASP A 437 -17.87 2.51 -22.93
N LEU A 438 -16.99 2.66 -21.93
CA LEU A 438 -16.94 3.82 -21.04
C LEU A 438 -15.53 4.43 -21.10
N ASP A 439 -15.49 5.76 -21.21
CA ASP A 439 -14.29 6.58 -21.05
C ASP A 439 -14.61 7.67 -20.05
N LEU A 440 -13.91 7.63 -18.91
CA LEU A 440 -14.25 8.34 -17.68
C LEU A 440 -13.10 9.29 -17.26
N PRO A 441 -12.78 10.32 -18.06
CA PRO A 441 -11.73 11.26 -17.72
C PRO A 441 -12.12 12.08 -16.48
N SER A 442 -11.13 12.23 -15.57
CA SER A 442 -11.29 12.99 -14.34
C SER A 442 -10.10 13.90 -14.07
N ARG A 443 -10.35 14.96 -13.31
CA ARG A 443 -9.33 15.88 -12.84
C ARG A 443 -9.57 16.21 -11.37
N TYR A 444 -8.49 16.22 -10.60
CA TYR A 444 -8.46 16.68 -9.23
C TYR A 444 -7.39 17.76 -9.06
N GLU A 445 -7.67 18.80 -8.29
CA GLU A 445 -6.72 19.84 -7.94
C GLU A 445 -6.96 20.28 -6.49
N GLU A 446 -5.91 20.25 -5.66
CA GLU A 446 -5.96 20.70 -4.27
C GLU A 446 -4.90 21.77 -4.01
N ILE A 447 -5.26 22.78 -3.22
CA ILE A 447 -4.33 23.66 -2.54
C ILE A 447 -4.66 23.66 -1.05
N ALA A 448 -3.64 23.53 -0.21
CA ALA A 448 -3.83 23.49 1.24
C ALA A 448 -2.75 24.25 1.99
N GLY A 449 -3.17 24.90 3.09
CA GLY A 449 -2.28 25.40 4.11
C GLY A 449 -2.48 24.60 5.39
N TYR A 450 -1.38 24.25 6.07
CA TYR A 450 -1.43 23.47 7.30
C TYR A 450 -0.31 23.84 8.25
N GLY A 451 -0.46 23.47 9.51
CA GLY A 451 0.59 23.61 10.49
C GLY A 451 0.17 23.13 11.87
N ASP A 452 1.16 23.00 12.72
CA ASP A 452 1.00 22.71 14.14
C ASP A 452 1.97 23.54 15.00
N VAL A 453 1.61 23.66 16.26
CA VAL A 453 2.44 24.28 17.30
C VAL A 453 2.45 23.36 18.50
N THR A 454 3.63 22.99 18.97
CA THR A 454 3.87 22.26 20.21
C THR A 454 4.44 23.20 21.25
N TRP A 455 3.74 23.37 22.36
CA TRP A 455 4.21 24.11 23.53
C TRP A 455 4.70 23.13 24.59
N ASN A 456 6.00 23.11 24.82
CA ASN A 456 6.65 22.39 25.92
C ASN A 456 6.43 23.18 27.22
N ALA A 457 5.21 23.08 27.80
CA ALA A 457 4.75 23.87 28.91
C ALA A 457 5.59 23.66 30.17
N THR A 458 6.08 22.43 30.35
CA THR A 458 7.07 22.04 31.37
C THR A 458 8.02 21.00 30.78
N SER A 459 9.04 20.59 31.54
CA SER A 459 9.93 19.48 31.13
C SER A 459 9.20 18.14 30.96
N SER A 460 7.96 18.02 31.50
CA SER A 460 7.17 16.79 31.43
C SER A 460 5.90 16.93 30.60
N LEU A 461 5.40 18.14 30.33
CA LEU A 461 4.14 18.37 29.63
C LEU A 461 4.36 19.08 28.31
N ALA A 462 4.00 18.43 27.20
CA ALA A 462 3.93 18.99 25.86
C ALA A 462 2.47 19.03 25.38
N LEU A 463 2.04 20.17 24.83
CA LEU A 463 0.71 20.39 24.26
C LEU A 463 0.87 20.78 22.79
N THR A 464 0.20 20.04 21.90
CA THR A 464 0.23 20.34 20.45
C THR A 464 -1.15 20.69 19.94
N GLY A 465 -1.24 21.72 19.11
CA GLY A 465 -2.44 22.06 18.34
C GLY A 465 -2.11 22.25 16.88
N GLY A 466 -2.92 21.71 15.99
CA GLY A 466 -2.70 21.77 14.55
C GLY A 466 -3.98 21.91 13.74
N VAL A 467 -3.86 22.47 12.54
CA VAL A 467 -4.96 22.66 11.59
C VAL A 467 -4.46 22.54 10.15
N ARG A 468 -5.32 21.99 9.28
CA ARG A 468 -5.18 22.09 7.82
C ARG A 468 -6.48 22.62 7.24
N VAL A 469 -6.36 23.52 6.27
CA VAL A 469 -7.45 24.00 5.42
C VAL A 469 -7.05 23.67 3.99
N ALA A 470 -7.85 22.83 3.34
CA ALA A 470 -7.64 22.45 1.95
C ALA A 470 -8.83 22.97 1.10
N GLN A 471 -8.55 23.36 -0.12
CA GLN A 471 -9.56 23.59 -1.13
C GLN A 471 -9.30 22.63 -2.28
N ASN A 472 -10.27 21.78 -2.61
CA ASN A 472 -10.21 20.92 -3.77
C ASN A 472 -11.27 21.28 -4.81
N LYS A 473 -10.94 20.96 -6.07
CA LYS A 473 -11.83 21.06 -7.24
C LYS A 473 -11.72 19.76 -8.00
N GLN A 474 -12.83 19.26 -8.50
CA GLN A 474 -12.86 18.07 -9.32
C GLN A 474 -13.77 18.27 -10.52
N ASP A 475 -13.34 17.70 -11.64
CA ASP A 475 -14.10 17.56 -12.87
C ASP A 475 -14.20 16.07 -13.21
N PHE A 476 -15.36 15.63 -13.67
CA PHE A 476 -15.61 14.27 -14.11
C PHE A 476 -16.52 14.25 -15.33
N THR A 477 -16.16 13.47 -16.36
CA THR A 477 -16.97 13.28 -17.56
C THR A 477 -17.21 11.79 -17.76
N GLN A 478 -18.40 11.43 -18.24
CA GLN A 478 -18.73 10.09 -18.65
C GLN A 478 -19.06 10.09 -20.14
N ASN A 479 -18.15 9.53 -20.94
CA ASN A 479 -18.41 9.17 -22.32
C ASN A 479 -18.78 7.69 -22.34
N ALA A 480 -19.98 7.35 -22.80
CA ALA A 480 -20.47 5.98 -22.75
C ALA A 480 -21.27 5.62 -24.00
N SER A 481 -21.11 4.39 -24.44
CA SER A 481 -21.88 3.80 -25.54
C SER A 481 -22.07 2.29 -25.33
N GLY A 482 -23.08 1.73 -25.95
CA GLY A 482 -23.41 0.31 -25.85
C GLY A 482 -24.75 0.06 -25.13
N PRO A 483 -25.31 -1.14 -25.30
CA PRO A 483 -26.66 -1.46 -24.80
C PRO A 483 -26.76 -1.60 -23.26
N LEU A 484 -25.62 -1.82 -22.56
CA LEU A 484 -25.61 -1.94 -21.08
C LEU A 484 -25.45 -0.59 -20.37
N VAL A 485 -25.22 0.50 -21.08
CA VAL A 485 -24.99 1.82 -20.48
C VAL A 485 -25.96 2.87 -20.98
N GLY A 486 -26.27 3.86 -20.14
CA GLY A 486 -27.26 4.89 -20.42
C GLY A 486 -26.80 6.01 -21.37
N GLY A 487 -25.60 5.91 -21.95
CA GLY A 487 -25.01 6.92 -22.84
C GLY A 487 -24.13 7.94 -22.13
N SER A 488 -23.59 8.88 -22.90
CA SER A 488 -22.67 9.92 -22.40
C SER A 488 -23.40 10.95 -21.52
N LEU A 489 -22.70 11.42 -20.49
CA LEU A 489 -23.17 12.43 -19.56
C LEU A 489 -22.29 13.70 -19.63
N PRO A 490 -22.82 14.89 -19.41
CA PRO A 490 -22.05 16.12 -19.41
C PRO A 490 -21.03 16.14 -18.27
N THR A 491 -19.96 16.91 -18.46
CA THR A 491 -18.94 17.11 -17.41
C THR A 491 -19.59 17.69 -16.15
N ALA A 492 -19.40 17.01 -15.06
CA ALA A 492 -19.82 17.43 -13.74
C ALA A 492 -18.65 18.04 -12.96
N HIS A 493 -18.93 19.02 -12.12
CA HIS A 493 -17.93 19.80 -11.38
C HIS A 493 -18.26 19.81 -9.89
N SER A 494 -17.22 19.78 -9.06
CA SER A 494 -17.37 20.02 -7.62
C SER A 494 -16.25 20.91 -7.08
N LYS A 495 -16.55 21.57 -5.96
CA LYS A 495 -15.60 22.37 -5.20
C LYS A 495 -15.98 22.36 -3.73
N GLU A 496 -15.00 22.07 -2.87
CA GLU A 496 -15.21 22.09 -1.42
C GLU A 496 -13.97 22.58 -0.65
N THR A 497 -14.15 22.84 0.65
CA THR A 497 -13.07 23.34 1.51
C THR A 497 -13.11 22.61 2.86
N PRO A 498 -12.64 21.33 2.91
CA PRO A 498 -12.54 20.57 4.15
C PRO A 498 -11.49 21.17 5.09
N LYS A 499 -11.70 20.92 6.40
CA LYS A 499 -10.79 21.34 7.46
C LYS A 499 -10.51 20.15 8.37
N THR A 500 -9.26 19.99 8.77
CA THR A 500 -8.86 18.97 9.75
C THR A 500 -8.13 19.59 10.92
N TRP A 501 -8.23 18.92 12.07
CA TRP A 501 -7.76 19.42 13.34
C TRP A 501 -6.95 18.35 14.07
N LEU A 502 -5.99 18.82 14.86
CA LEU A 502 -5.17 18.01 15.76
C LEU A 502 -5.05 18.72 17.10
N ALA A 503 -5.25 17.99 18.19
CA ALA A 503 -4.90 18.42 19.53
C ALA A 503 -4.30 17.24 20.29
N THR A 504 -3.14 17.43 20.92
CA THR A 504 -2.52 16.38 21.74
C THR A 504 -2.00 16.97 23.05
N ALA A 505 -2.01 16.15 24.10
CA ALA A 505 -1.28 16.42 25.34
C ALA A 505 -0.47 15.17 25.68
N ARG A 506 0.84 15.31 25.83
CA ARG A 506 1.76 14.27 26.24
C ARG A 506 2.36 14.64 27.62
N TYR A 507 2.30 13.70 28.54
CA TYR A 507 2.88 13.85 29.86
C TYR A 507 3.92 12.78 30.13
N ALA A 508 5.19 13.16 30.30
CA ALA A 508 6.27 12.26 30.66
C ALA A 508 6.14 11.85 32.14
N LEU A 509 5.89 10.55 32.39
CA LEU A 509 5.83 9.98 33.72
C LEU A 509 7.24 9.77 34.28
N THR A 510 8.15 9.33 33.42
CA THR A 510 9.58 9.13 33.68
C THR A 510 10.38 9.60 32.46
N LYS A 511 11.70 9.45 32.49
CA LYS A 511 12.56 9.71 31.31
C LYS A 511 12.30 8.75 30.15
N THR A 512 11.72 7.59 30.42
CA THR A 512 11.51 6.51 29.45
C THR A 512 10.05 6.16 29.25
N SER A 513 9.10 6.85 29.91
CA SER A 513 7.67 6.55 29.77
C SER A 513 6.80 7.80 29.77
N ASN A 514 5.70 7.75 29.02
CA ASN A 514 4.73 8.82 28.95
C ASN A 514 3.30 8.28 28.75
N VAL A 515 2.34 9.13 29.07
CA VAL A 515 0.94 8.99 28.68
C VAL A 515 0.56 10.13 27.76
N TYR A 516 -0.38 9.89 26.88
CA TYR A 516 -0.88 10.92 26.00
C TYR A 516 -2.41 10.82 25.81
N VAL A 517 -2.99 11.95 25.44
CA VAL A 517 -4.33 12.03 24.85
C VAL A 517 -4.23 12.74 23.50
N ARG A 518 -5.03 12.29 22.55
CA ARG A 518 -5.03 12.81 21.18
C ARG A 518 -6.44 12.92 20.66
N ILE A 519 -6.77 14.07 20.06
CA ILE A 519 -7.98 14.32 19.30
C ILE A 519 -7.54 14.72 17.91
N ALA A 520 -7.96 13.96 16.90
CA ALA A 520 -7.56 14.22 15.53
C ALA A 520 -8.71 13.93 14.56
N SER A 521 -8.70 14.61 13.43
CA SER A 521 -9.67 14.38 12.35
C SER A 521 -9.00 14.04 11.03
N GLY A 522 -9.76 13.34 10.18
CA GLY A 522 -9.39 13.00 8.81
C GLY A 522 -10.60 13.10 7.90
N TYR A 523 -10.37 13.17 6.58
CA TYR A 523 -11.42 13.27 5.57
C TYR A 523 -11.03 12.56 4.28
N ARG A 524 -12.02 12.15 3.49
CA ARG A 524 -11.89 11.86 2.06
C ARG A 524 -12.58 12.94 1.26
N PRO A 525 -12.03 13.43 0.14
CA PRO A 525 -12.67 14.44 -0.69
C PRO A 525 -14.03 13.96 -1.20
N GLY A 526 -14.98 14.89 -1.25
CA GLY A 526 -16.19 14.73 -2.04
C GLY A 526 -15.88 14.89 -3.53
N GLY A 527 -16.90 14.75 -4.38
CA GLY A 527 -16.70 14.84 -5.82
C GLY A 527 -18.00 15.12 -6.58
N PRO A 528 -17.91 15.28 -7.91
CA PRO A 528 -19.08 15.41 -8.76
C PRO A 528 -19.67 14.04 -9.09
N ASN A 529 -20.99 13.99 -9.31
CA ASN A 529 -21.68 12.88 -9.94
C ASN A 529 -22.13 13.29 -11.33
N ALA A 530 -21.82 12.46 -12.33
CA ALA A 530 -22.44 12.57 -13.64
C ALA A 530 -23.83 11.94 -13.56
N VAL A 531 -24.88 12.73 -13.75
CA VAL A 531 -26.28 12.30 -13.61
C VAL A 531 -27.13 12.77 -14.77
N LEU A 532 -28.11 11.94 -15.15
CA LEU A 532 -29.14 12.34 -16.12
C LEU A 532 -30.21 13.20 -15.43
N ASN A 533 -30.82 14.08 -16.22
CA ASN A 533 -32.06 14.73 -15.81
C ASN A 533 -33.25 13.84 -16.18
N ASP A 534 -34.22 13.77 -15.30
CA ASP A 534 -35.51 13.15 -15.55
C ASP A 534 -36.18 13.89 -16.74
N PRO A 535 -36.55 13.17 -17.81
CA PRO A 535 -37.15 13.79 -18.99
C PRO A 535 -38.48 14.52 -18.76
N GLN A 536 -39.20 14.16 -17.69
CA GLN A 536 -40.53 14.73 -17.36
C GLN A 536 -40.40 15.96 -16.47
N THR A 537 -39.49 15.96 -15.53
CA THR A 537 -39.33 17.04 -14.53
C THR A 537 -38.17 17.99 -14.88
N GLY A 538 -37.21 17.55 -15.70
CA GLY A 538 -35.99 18.28 -16.01
C GLY A 538 -34.98 18.35 -14.83
N LEU A 539 -35.30 17.71 -13.70
CA LEU A 539 -34.45 17.69 -12.51
C LEU A 539 -33.45 16.52 -12.55
N PRO A 540 -32.27 16.65 -11.92
CA PRO A 540 -31.32 15.56 -11.80
C PRO A 540 -31.96 14.34 -11.12
N THR A 541 -31.69 13.14 -11.64
CA THR A 541 -32.22 11.86 -11.12
C THR A 541 -31.51 11.41 -9.84
N ALA A 542 -30.35 12.01 -9.52
CA ALA A 542 -29.56 11.79 -8.31
C ALA A 542 -28.82 13.06 -7.90
N PRO A 543 -28.21 13.14 -6.72
CA PRO A 543 -27.37 14.27 -6.33
C PRO A 543 -26.22 14.48 -7.34
N THR A 544 -26.04 15.71 -7.82
CA THR A 544 -24.99 16.09 -8.78
C THR A 544 -23.60 16.15 -8.16
N THR A 545 -23.52 16.08 -6.85
CA THR A 545 -22.26 16.02 -6.08
C THR A 545 -22.46 15.16 -4.84
N PHE A 546 -21.39 14.53 -4.38
CA PHE A 546 -21.29 13.97 -3.05
C PHE A 546 -20.28 14.77 -2.23
N GLN A 547 -20.48 14.86 -0.93
CA GLN A 547 -19.64 15.65 -0.04
C GLN A 547 -18.49 14.81 0.51
N HIS A 548 -17.46 15.49 1.06
CA HIS A 548 -16.45 14.78 1.84
C HIS A 548 -17.10 14.07 3.03
N ASP A 549 -16.60 12.88 3.32
CA ASP A 549 -16.84 12.26 4.62
C ASP A 549 -15.69 12.62 5.56
N SER A 550 -15.96 12.57 6.84
CA SER A 550 -14.98 12.95 7.85
C SER A 550 -15.13 12.12 9.11
N LEU A 551 -14.03 11.94 9.80
CA LEU A 551 -14.06 11.31 11.10
C LEU A 551 -13.27 12.10 12.15
N TRP A 552 -13.65 11.89 13.41
CA TRP A 552 -12.93 12.32 14.59
C TRP A 552 -12.52 11.11 15.40
N SER A 553 -11.27 11.09 15.86
CA SER A 553 -10.75 10.07 16.77
C SER A 553 -10.35 10.70 18.08
N TYR A 554 -10.79 10.08 19.16
CA TYR A 554 -10.43 10.38 20.53
C TYR A 554 -9.61 9.21 21.07
N GLU A 555 -8.36 9.46 21.43
CA GLU A 555 -7.39 8.42 21.80
C GLU A 555 -6.71 8.78 23.10
N ALA A 556 -6.48 7.76 23.96
CA ALA A 556 -5.61 7.85 25.12
C ALA A 556 -4.64 6.66 25.09
N GLY A 557 -3.37 6.92 25.36
CA GLY A 557 -2.36 5.87 25.28
C GLY A 557 -1.21 6.03 26.27
N TYR A 558 -0.47 4.94 26.39
CA TYR A 558 0.76 4.82 27.16
C TYR A 558 1.88 4.31 26.28
N LYS A 559 3.08 4.86 26.44
CA LYS A 559 4.32 4.37 25.84
C LYS A 559 5.43 4.39 26.86
N GLY A 560 6.20 3.30 26.95
CA GLY A 560 7.29 3.26 27.90
C GLY A 560 8.28 2.13 27.69
N ASP A 561 9.54 2.43 27.96
CA ASP A 561 10.60 1.45 28.08
C ASP A 561 10.80 1.13 29.56
N LEU A 562 10.61 -0.13 29.92
CA LEU A 562 10.57 -0.68 31.26
C LEU A 562 11.74 -1.64 31.50
N PHE A 563 12.04 -1.95 32.75
CA PHE A 563 13.06 -2.91 33.16
C PHE A 563 14.42 -2.67 32.47
N ASP A 564 14.97 -1.47 32.71
CA ASP A 564 16.24 -1.03 32.10
C ASP A 564 16.23 -1.09 30.56
N ASN A 565 15.09 -0.68 29.96
CA ASN A 565 14.81 -0.67 28.52
C ASN A 565 14.77 -2.06 27.86
N THR A 566 14.65 -3.14 28.62
CA THR A 566 14.50 -4.49 28.03
C THR A 566 13.10 -4.75 27.51
N LEU A 567 12.07 -4.04 27.99
CA LEU A 567 10.69 -4.14 27.55
C LEU A 567 10.16 -2.78 27.09
N SER A 568 9.89 -2.65 25.80
CA SER A 568 9.10 -1.54 25.25
C SER A 568 7.63 -1.93 25.20
N LEU A 569 6.76 -1.09 25.80
CA LEU A 569 5.32 -1.31 25.87
C LEU A 569 4.58 -0.09 25.31
N GLU A 570 3.66 -0.34 24.39
CA GLU A 570 2.75 0.67 23.85
C GLU A 570 1.31 0.18 23.96
N SER A 571 0.40 1.04 24.42
CA SER A 571 -1.02 0.73 24.42
C SER A 571 -1.87 1.94 24.13
N ALA A 572 -3.02 1.74 23.50
CA ALA A 572 -4.00 2.79 23.25
C ALA A 572 -5.43 2.27 23.32
N VAL A 573 -6.33 3.12 23.77
CA VAL A 573 -7.78 2.99 23.60
C VAL A 573 -8.27 4.13 22.75
N TYR A 574 -9.23 3.86 21.85
CA TYR A 574 -9.75 4.88 20.95
C TYR A 574 -11.25 4.75 20.69
N ASP A 575 -11.87 5.91 20.39
CA ASP A 575 -13.23 6.05 19.89
C ASP A 575 -13.20 6.89 18.62
N ILE A 576 -13.62 6.33 17.49
CA ILE A 576 -13.67 6.99 16.19
C ILE A 576 -15.13 7.19 15.80
N ARG A 577 -15.49 8.44 15.44
CA ARG A 577 -16.81 8.82 14.97
C ARG A 577 -16.74 9.26 13.53
N TRP A 578 -17.31 8.46 12.64
CA TRP A 578 -17.30 8.65 11.20
C TRP A 578 -18.64 9.15 10.71
N ASN A 579 -18.68 10.26 9.98
CA ASN A 579 -19.88 10.94 9.52
C ASN A 579 -19.89 11.07 7.99
N ASN A 580 -21.11 11.13 7.41
CA ASN A 580 -21.35 11.31 5.97
C ASN A 580 -20.61 10.28 5.11
N ILE A 581 -20.66 9.01 5.49
CA ILE A 581 -19.90 7.94 4.85
C ILE A 581 -20.19 7.92 3.34
N GLN A 582 -19.13 7.99 2.52
CA GLN A 582 -19.23 7.87 1.07
C GLN A 582 -19.46 6.43 0.66
N GLN A 583 -20.39 6.21 -0.28
CA GLN A 583 -20.71 4.88 -0.80
C GLN A 583 -21.19 4.95 -2.24
N ALA A 584 -20.97 3.87 -2.98
CA ALA A 584 -21.56 3.66 -4.28
C ALA A 584 -23.03 3.28 -4.13
N TYR A 585 -23.88 3.85 -4.98
CA TYR A 585 -25.31 3.57 -5.04
C TYR A 585 -25.75 3.53 -6.51
N SER A 586 -26.73 2.68 -6.84
CA SER A 586 -27.25 2.60 -8.20
C SER A 586 -28.59 3.31 -8.29
N VAL A 587 -28.73 4.25 -9.22
CA VAL A 587 -30.00 4.91 -9.56
C VAL A 587 -30.32 4.64 -11.02
N ASN A 588 -31.41 3.91 -11.26
CA ASN A 588 -31.84 3.53 -12.62
C ASN A 588 -30.73 2.87 -13.46
N GLY A 589 -29.89 2.04 -12.82
CA GLY A 589 -28.76 1.34 -13.47
C GLY A 589 -27.49 2.17 -13.63
N ASN A 590 -27.49 3.46 -13.24
CA ASN A 590 -26.28 4.30 -13.24
C ASN A 590 -25.65 4.32 -11.84
N GLY A 591 -24.37 4.06 -11.75
CA GLY A 591 -23.60 4.19 -10.51
C GLY A 591 -23.42 5.67 -10.14
N VAL A 592 -23.76 6.02 -8.92
CA VAL A 592 -23.53 7.34 -8.33
C VAL A 592 -22.92 7.20 -6.95
N LEU A 593 -22.19 8.22 -6.50
CA LEU A 593 -21.69 8.28 -5.13
C LEU A 593 -22.62 9.12 -4.28
N VAL A 594 -22.95 8.62 -3.11
CA VAL A 594 -23.83 9.32 -2.14
C VAL A 594 -23.17 9.35 -0.77
N ASN A 595 -23.62 10.27 0.08
CA ASN A 595 -23.24 10.28 1.48
C ASN A 595 -24.40 9.70 2.28
N ALA A 596 -24.17 8.63 3.01
CA ALA A 596 -25.19 8.04 3.87
C ALA A 596 -24.57 7.36 5.08
N GLY A 597 -25.22 7.55 6.22
CA GLY A 597 -24.87 6.86 7.44
C GLY A 597 -23.76 7.53 8.26
N LYS A 598 -23.67 7.03 9.48
CA LYS A 598 -22.62 7.28 10.46
C LYS A 598 -22.13 5.97 11.01
N ALA A 599 -20.86 5.91 11.39
CA ALA A 599 -20.31 4.78 12.11
C ALA A 599 -19.54 5.22 13.36
N GLU A 600 -19.46 4.33 14.31
CA GLU A 600 -18.59 4.44 15.48
C GLU A 600 -17.71 3.22 15.56
N ILE A 601 -16.42 3.44 15.84
CA ILE A 601 -15.43 2.37 15.92
C ILE A 601 -14.68 2.55 17.24
N GLN A 602 -14.79 1.57 18.11
CA GLN A 602 -14.09 1.54 19.39
C GLN A 602 -13.08 0.40 19.40
N GLY A 603 -11.92 0.63 20.02
CA GLY A 603 -10.90 -0.39 20.06
C GLY A 603 -9.83 -0.17 21.10
N PHE A 604 -9.05 -1.23 21.29
CA PHE A 604 -7.87 -1.29 22.12
C PHE A 604 -6.72 -1.89 21.32
N GLU A 605 -5.55 -1.30 21.46
CA GLU A 605 -4.30 -1.78 20.85
C GLU A 605 -3.23 -1.94 21.93
N LEU A 606 -2.43 -3.01 21.80
CA LEU A 606 -1.28 -3.30 22.64
C LEU A 606 -0.13 -3.79 21.78
N GLY A 607 1.04 -3.21 21.94
CA GLY A 607 2.30 -3.64 21.35
C GLY A 607 3.34 -3.81 22.47
N ALA A 608 4.09 -4.91 22.43
CA ALA A 608 5.18 -5.20 23.34
C ALA A 608 6.38 -5.74 22.57
N THR A 609 7.54 -5.16 22.84
CA THR A 609 8.83 -5.65 22.32
C THR A 609 9.73 -5.92 23.52
N TRP A 610 10.14 -7.17 23.69
CA TRP A 610 10.86 -7.61 24.87
C TRP A 610 12.16 -8.33 24.50
N HIS A 611 13.25 -7.88 25.10
CA HIS A 611 14.58 -8.50 25.06
C HIS A 611 14.89 -9.11 26.44
N PRO A 612 14.40 -10.34 26.75
CA PRO A 612 14.64 -10.96 28.06
C PRO A 612 16.12 -11.18 28.33
N VAL A 613 16.89 -11.45 27.31
CA VAL A 613 18.36 -11.49 27.27
C VAL A 613 18.83 -10.99 25.90
N SER A 614 20.11 -10.67 25.74
CA SER A 614 20.67 -10.04 24.52
C SER A 614 20.32 -10.75 23.22
N ASP A 615 20.26 -12.07 23.24
CA ASP A 615 20.13 -12.89 22.03
C ASP A 615 18.67 -13.23 21.68
N TRP A 616 17.70 -12.78 22.51
CA TRP A 616 16.28 -13.05 22.29
C TRP A 616 15.46 -11.77 22.15
N LEU A 617 14.65 -11.76 21.10
CA LEU A 617 13.64 -10.74 20.87
C LEU A 617 12.25 -11.38 20.79
N LEU A 618 11.32 -10.93 21.62
CA LEU A 618 9.92 -11.27 21.55
C LEU A 618 9.13 -10.02 21.17
N VAL A 619 8.23 -10.16 20.20
CA VAL A 619 7.34 -9.08 19.75
C VAL A 619 5.91 -9.60 19.82
N ALA A 620 5.03 -8.90 20.52
CA ALA A 620 3.63 -9.26 20.63
C ALA A 620 2.73 -8.07 20.34
N HIS A 621 1.71 -8.28 19.53
CA HIS A 621 0.68 -7.27 19.26
C HIS A 621 -0.71 -7.86 19.46
N LEU A 622 -1.63 -7.03 19.96
CA LEU A 622 -3.04 -7.34 20.12
C LEU A 622 -3.86 -6.13 19.68
N SER A 623 -4.93 -6.37 18.95
CA SER A 623 -5.91 -5.34 18.59
C SER A 623 -7.33 -5.89 18.74
N THR A 624 -8.21 -5.08 19.35
CA THR A 624 -9.66 -5.33 19.35
C THR A 624 -10.36 -4.19 18.64
N ILE A 625 -11.37 -4.51 17.81
CA ILE A 625 -12.12 -3.51 17.03
C ILE A 625 -13.61 -3.87 17.07
N ASP A 626 -14.45 -2.92 17.51
CA ASP A 626 -15.91 -2.98 17.35
C ASP A 626 -16.36 -1.75 16.56
N GLY A 627 -16.53 -1.93 15.24
CA GLY A 627 -16.99 -0.91 14.29
C GLY A 627 -18.42 -1.19 13.84
N ARG A 628 -19.34 -0.21 14.02
CA ARG A 628 -20.77 -0.37 13.69
C ARG A 628 -21.37 0.88 13.08
N LEU A 629 -22.31 0.67 12.14
CA LEU A 629 -23.21 1.72 11.69
C LEU A 629 -24.09 2.20 12.86
N LYS A 630 -24.27 3.50 12.99
CA LYS A 630 -25.10 4.13 14.03
C LYS A 630 -26.48 4.56 13.54
N GLU A 631 -26.67 4.58 12.25
CA GLU A 631 -27.93 4.87 11.59
C GLU A 631 -28.06 4.01 10.33
N ASP A 632 -29.26 3.87 9.80
CA ASP A 632 -29.48 3.18 8.54
C ASP A 632 -28.76 3.93 7.41
N ALA A 633 -28.00 3.19 6.62
CA ALA A 633 -27.26 3.69 5.47
C ALA A 633 -27.80 2.99 4.20
N PRO A 634 -28.70 3.62 3.45
CA PRO A 634 -29.27 3.04 2.23
C PRO A 634 -28.19 2.61 1.26
N GLY A 635 -28.26 1.35 0.77
CA GLY A 635 -27.24 0.75 -0.10
C GLY A 635 -26.10 0.05 0.65
N LEU A 636 -25.80 0.42 1.90
CA LEU A 636 -24.84 -0.28 2.76
C LEU A 636 -25.56 -1.27 3.69
N GLY A 637 -26.17 -0.77 4.76
CA GLY A 637 -26.74 -1.64 5.79
C GLY A 637 -27.55 -0.88 6.83
N SER A 638 -28.14 -1.62 7.75
CA SER A 638 -28.96 -1.08 8.83
C SER A 638 -28.13 -0.63 10.02
N SER A 639 -28.72 0.22 10.87
CA SER A 639 -28.13 0.62 12.14
C SER A 639 -27.77 -0.60 13.00
N GLY A 640 -26.57 -0.57 13.61
CA GLY A 640 -26.00 -1.69 14.36
C GLY A 640 -25.23 -2.69 13.52
N ALA A 641 -25.31 -2.67 12.18
CA ALA A 641 -24.54 -3.53 11.30
C ALA A 641 -23.03 -3.29 11.49
N ARG A 642 -22.27 -4.39 11.52
CA ARG A 642 -20.82 -4.36 11.72
C ARG A 642 -20.12 -3.91 10.41
N LEU A 643 -19.12 -3.05 10.54
CA LEU A 643 -18.28 -2.65 9.42
C LEU A 643 -17.49 -3.87 8.88
N PRO A 644 -17.35 -4.00 7.55
CA PRO A 644 -16.68 -5.13 6.93
C PRO A 644 -15.15 -5.07 7.08
N ASP A 645 -14.46 -6.12 6.61
CA ASP A 645 -13.00 -6.28 6.53
C ASP A 645 -12.23 -5.95 7.83
N SER A 646 -12.89 -6.10 8.99
CA SER A 646 -12.33 -5.74 10.29
C SER A 646 -12.60 -6.84 11.31
N PRO A 647 -11.57 -7.64 11.70
CA PRO A 647 -11.72 -8.65 12.73
C PRO A 647 -11.93 -8.00 14.10
N SER A 648 -12.81 -8.61 14.95
CA SER A 648 -13.01 -8.11 16.32
C SER A 648 -11.79 -8.29 17.20
N LEU A 649 -10.96 -9.26 16.88
CA LEU A 649 -9.72 -9.59 17.57
C LEU A 649 -8.68 -9.99 16.55
N ALA A 650 -7.52 -9.35 16.59
CA ALA A 650 -6.31 -9.76 15.88
C ALA A 650 -5.14 -9.81 16.86
N ALA A 651 -4.26 -10.79 16.70
CA ALA A 651 -3.07 -10.94 17.52
C ALA A 651 -1.89 -11.43 16.68
N SER A 652 -0.68 -11.02 17.05
CA SER A 652 0.55 -11.59 16.49
C SER A 652 1.61 -11.78 17.56
N LEU A 653 2.42 -12.82 17.40
CA LEU A 653 3.55 -13.13 18.24
C LEU A 653 4.75 -13.45 17.35
N GLY A 654 5.86 -12.74 17.55
CA GLY A 654 7.14 -12.99 16.93
C GLY A 654 8.19 -13.37 17.97
N VAL A 655 9.03 -14.33 17.63
CA VAL A 655 10.21 -14.72 18.43
C VAL A 655 11.39 -14.75 17.49
N LYS A 656 12.47 -14.07 17.84
CA LYS A 656 13.73 -14.10 17.09
C LYS A 656 14.89 -14.35 18.07
N THR A 657 15.82 -15.18 17.68
CA THR A 657 17.03 -15.44 18.48
C THR A 657 18.25 -15.47 17.60
N THR A 658 19.38 -15.07 18.17
CA THR A 658 20.70 -15.20 17.58
C THR A 658 21.56 -16.18 18.37
N PHE A 659 22.51 -16.85 17.72
CA PHE A 659 23.39 -17.81 18.36
C PHE A 659 24.71 -17.92 17.58
N ASP A 660 25.76 -18.34 18.27
CA ASP A 660 27.04 -18.65 17.61
C ASP A 660 26.96 -20.00 16.88
N LEU A 661 27.32 -19.99 15.62
CA LEU A 661 27.43 -21.19 14.76
C LEU A 661 28.85 -21.30 14.21
N GLY A 662 29.79 -21.80 15.05
CA GLY A 662 31.17 -21.99 14.67
C GLY A 662 31.93 -20.71 14.33
N GLY A 663 31.71 -19.63 15.07
CA GLY A 663 32.30 -18.31 14.87
C GLY A 663 31.55 -17.42 13.90
N HIS A 664 30.35 -17.83 13.44
CA HIS A 664 29.43 -17.07 12.61
C HIS A 664 28.11 -16.81 13.34
N VAL A 665 27.43 -15.72 13.02
CA VAL A 665 26.15 -15.39 13.63
C VAL A 665 25.04 -16.18 12.94
N GLY A 666 24.53 -17.18 13.63
CA GLY A 666 23.28 -17.85 13.27
C GLY A 666 22.09 -17.11 13.86
N TRP A 667 20.95 -17.16 13.17
CA TRP A 667 19.71 -16.59 13.67
C TRP A 667 18.51 -17.46 13.30
N PHE A 668 17.46 -17.38 14.11
CA PHE A 668 16.17 -18.06 13.87
C PHE A 668 15.03 -17.15 14.28
N GLY A 669 13.95 -17.18 13.49
CA GLY A 669 12.71 -16.45 13.75
C GLY A 669 11.48 -17.31 13.52
N LEU A 670 10.47 -17.11 14.37
CA LEU A 670 9.13 -17.69 14.27
C LEU A 670 8.13 -16.56 14.41
N SER A 671 7.11 -16.52 13.58
CA SER A 671 5.97 -15.63 13.74
C SER A 671 4.65 -16.39 13.62
N GLU A 672 3.70 -16.01 14.46
CA GLU A 672 2.35 -16.52 14.49
C GLU A 672 1.38 -15.35 14.40
N ARG A 673 0.36 -15.46 13.54
CA ARG A 673 -0.66 -14.42 13.33
C ARG A 673 -2.05 -15.03 13.42
N TYR A 674 -2.91 -14.40 14.22
CA TYR A 674 -4.33 -14.70 14.32
C TYR A 674 -5.16 -13.52 13.82
N ALA A 675 -6.17 -13.81 13.00
CA ALA A 675 -7.27 -12.89 12.69
C ALA A 675 -8.60 -13.58 12.98
N GLY A 676 -9.48 -12.91 13.74
CA GLY A 676 -10.82 -13.36 14.03
C GLY A 676 -11.74 -13.35 12.80
N GLU A 677 -12.93 -13.91 12.94
CA GLU A 677 -13.95 -13.84 11.89
C GLU A 677 -14.33 -12.40 11.56
N ARG A 678 -14.65 -12.15 10.29
CA ARG A 678 -15.05 -10.82 9.80
C ARG A 678 -16.00 -10.89 8.62
N ASN A 679 -16.76 -9.84 8.44
CA ASN A 679 -17.65 -9.65 7.30
C ASN A 679 -16.88 -9.12 6.09
N ALA A 680 -17.27 -9.49 4.89
CA ALA A 680 -16.77 -8.89 3.64
C ALA A 680 -17.74 -7.86 3.03
N GLY A 681 -18.92 -7.71 3.59
CA GLY A 681 -19.96 -6.76 3.17
C GLY A 681 -20.97 -6.56 4.29
N PHE A 682 -22.16 -6.09 3.93
CA PHE A 682 -23.25 -5.82 4.89
C PHE A 682 -24.45 -6.75 4.65
N ASP A 683 -25.05 -7.22 5.75
CA ASP A 683 -26.29 -7.99 5.67
C ASP A 683 -27.40 -7.13 5.06
N GLY A 684 -28.04 -7.66 4.00
CA GLY A 684 -29.10 -7.00 3.27
C GLY A 684 -28.64 -5.92 2.28
N SER A 685 -27.35 -5.74 2.07
CA SER A 685 -26.84 -4.86 1.00
C SER A 685 -27.14 -5.46 -0.37
N GLY A 686 -27.64 -4.62 -1.29
CA GLY A 686 -27.85 -5.00 -2.69
C GLY A 686 -26.59 -4.87 -3.58
N THR A 687 -25.57 -4.16 -3.09
CA THR A 687 -24.33 -3.91 -3.86
C THR A 687 -23.13 -4.65 -3.30
N ALA A 688 -23.09 -4.85 -1.98
CA ALA A 688 -22.01 -5.55 -1.28
C ALA A 688 -22.61 -6.50 -0.22
N PRO A 689 -23.29 -7.59 -0.63
CA PRO A 689 -23.88 -8.55 0.29
C PRO A 689 -22.82 -9.13 1.23
N ASN A 690 -23.24 -9.49 2.43
CA ASN A 690 -22.30 -10.03 3.40
C ASN A 690 -21.87 -11.46 3.08
N TYR A 691 -20.57 -11.70 3.12
CA TYR A 691 -19.96 -13.01 3.24
C TYR A 691 -19.13 -13.04 4.52
N ARG A 692 -19.33 -14.06 5.38
CA ARG A 692 -18.60 -14.19 6.63
C ARG A 692 -17.33 -15.01 6.44
N MET A 693 -16.19 -14.33 6.48
CA MET A 693 -14.87 -14.95 6.43
C MET A 693 -14.52 -15.58 7.79
N PRO A 694 -14.08 -16.85 7.85
CA PRO A 694 -13.70 -17.52 9.08
C PRO A 694 -12.40 -16.93 9.67
N SER A 695 -12.21 -17.16 10.97
CA SER A 695 -10.93 -16.89 11.64
C SER A 695 -9.82 -17.81 11.11
N TYR A 696 -8.58 -17.33 11.22
CA TYR A 696 -7.41 -18.12 10.80
C TYR A 696 -6.18 -17.87 11.67
N TRP A 697 -5.25 -18.83 11.58
CA TRP A 697 -3.88 -18.74 12.06
C TRP A 697 -2.93 -18.90 10.88
N LEU A 698 -1.83 -18.13 10.90
CA LEU A 698 -0.73 -18.25 9.92
C LEU A 698 0.59 -18.25 10.68
N THR A 699 1.38 -19.29 10.41
CA THR A 699 2.70 -19.49 11.01
C THR A 699 3.77 -19.37 9.95
N ASP A 700 4.77 -18.51 10.19
CA ASP A 700 5.93 -18.34 9.34
C ASP A 700 7.21 -18.61 10.15
N MET A 701 8.22 -19.22 9.51
CA MET A 701 9.53 -19.51 10.09
C MET A 701 10.63 -19.00 9.17
N GLN A 702 11.71 -18.53 9.75
CA GLN A 702 12.90 -18.11 9.01
C GLN A 702 14.16 -18.38 9.83
N GLY A 703 15.29 -18.54 9.15
CA GLY A 703 16.58 -18.71 9.82
C GLY A 703 17.72 -18.57 8.84
N GLY A 704 18.90 -18.32 9.34
CA GLY A 704 20.05 -18.12 8.46
C GLY A 704 21.37 -18.03 9.21
N VAL A 705 22.41 -17.79 8.43
CA VAL A 705 23.77 -17.62 8.93
C VAL A 705 24.45 -16.48 8.18
N ASP A 706 25.09 -15.60 8.94
CA ASP A 706 25.91 -14.50 8.41
C ASP A 706 27.39 -14.86 8.47
N PHE A 707 28.02 -14.97 7.30
CA PHE A 707 29.45 -15.26 7.09
C PHE A 707 30.30 -14.00 6.84
N GLY A 708 29.88 -12.87 7.39
CA GLY A 708 30.44 -11.56 7.16
C GLY A 708 29.88 -10.90 5.90
N LYS A 709 30.58 -11.01 4.76
CA LYS A 709 30.13 -10.43 3.48
C LYS A 709 29.07 -11.28 2.76
N ILE A 710 28.82 -12.48 3.20
CA ILE A 710 27.84 -13.41 2.62
C ILE A 710 26.85 -13.80 3.69
N SER A 711 25.56 -13.73 3.40
CA SER A 711 24.47 -14.18 4.25
C SER A 711 23.61 -15.20 3.52
N LEU A 712 23.25 -16.28 4.20
CA LEU A 712 22.31 -17.30 3.72
C LEU A 712 21.08 -17.28 4.59
N ALA A 713 19.92 -17.02 4.00
CA ALA A 713 18.62 -17.05 4.65
C ALA A 713 17.77 -18.18 4.09
N LEU A 714 17.03 -18.87 4.95
CA LEU A 714 16.00 -19.86 4.64
C LEU A 714 14.68 -19.39 5.24
N TYR A 715 13.58 -19.58 4.54
CA TYR A 715 12.26 -19.27 5.09
C TYR A 715 11.21 -20.32 4.70
N ALA A 716 10.22 -20.44 5.55
CA ALA A 716 9.02 -21.23 5.33
C ALA A 716 7.80 -20.36 5.70
N ARG A 717 6.99 -19.99 4.73
CA ARG A 717 5.76 -19.22 4.93
C ARG A 717 4.56 -20.12 4.92
N ASN A 718 3.53 -19.78 5.70
CA ASN A 718 2.32 -20.59 5.85
C ASN A 718 2.68 -22.07 6.10
N VAL A 719 3.48 -22.32 7.13
CA VAL A 719 4.10 -23.62 7.42
C VAL A 719 3.07 -24.76 7.47
N PHE A 720 1.88 -24.49 8.00
CA PHE A 720 0.82 -25.49 8.13
C PHE A 720 -0.10 -25.57 6.89
N ASP A 721 0.18 -24.79 5.83
CA ASP A 721 -0.60 -24.76 4.60
C ASP A 721 -2.08 -24.43 4.81
N ALA A 722 -2.34 -23.44 5.67
CA ALA A 722 -3.68 -22.99 6.00
C ALA A 722 -4.31 -22.26 4.79
N HIS A 723 -5.59 -22.59 4.49
CA HIS A 723 -6.38 -21.85 3.51
C HIS A 723 -7.03 -20.61 4.14
N ALA A 724 -6.20 -19.74 4.69
CA ALA A 724 -6.64 -18.52 5.34
C ALA A 724 -7.25 -17.55 4.33
N GLN A 725 -8.48 -17.12 4.58
CA GLN A 725 -9.19 -16.17 3.73
C GLN A 725 -8.76 -14.75 4.15
N LEU A 726 -7.96 -14.08 3.32
CA LEU A 726 -7.41 -12.76 3.62
C LEU A 726 -8.38 -11.62 3.28
N GLY A 727 -9.19 -11.80 2.25
CA GLY A 727 -10.20 -10.85 1.79
C GLY A 727 -11.24 -11.54 0.92
N ALA A 728 -12.35 -10.88 0.65
CA ALA A 728 -13.34 -11.35 -0.30
C ALA A 728 -14.00 -10.19 -1.05
N SER A 729 -14.22 -10.35 -2.36
CA SER A 729 -15.11 -9.52 -3.15
C SER A 729 -16.49 -10.18 -3.17
N THR A 730 -17.53 -9.41 -2.93
CA THR A 730 -18.92 -9.87 -2.89
C THR A 730 -19.80 -9.26 -3.98
N SER A 731 -19.18 -8.53 -4.92
CA SER A 731 -19.92 -7.86 -6.02
C SER A 731 -20.70 -8.85 -6.90
N GLU A 732 -20.13 -10.01 -7.21
CA GLU A 732 -20.83 -11.04 -7.97
C GLU A 732 -22.00 -11.68 -7.21
N MET A 733 -21.91 -11.75 -5.88
CA MET A 733 -23.00 -12.26 -5.04
C MET A 733 -24.28 -11.45 -5.19
N ALA A 734 -24.17 -10.13 -5.44
CA ALA A 734 -25.31 -9.27 -5.73
C ALA A 734 -26.10 -9.70 -6.98
N LEU A 735 -25.47 -10.43 -7.88
CA LEU A 735 -26.03 -10.98 -9.12
C LEU A 735 -26.24 -12.49 -9.05
N GLY A 736 -26.13 -13.11 -7.87
CA GLY A 736 -26.31 -14.54 -7.65
C GLY A 736 -25.06 -15.40 -7.88
N GLY A 737 -23.90 -14.77 -8.05
CA GLY A 737 -22.60 -15.43 -8.18
C GLY A 737 -21.97 -15.88 -6.85
N PRO A 738 -20.76 -16.44 -6.87
CA PRO A 738 -20.00 -16.85 -5.69
C PRO A 738 -19.39 -15.64 -4.97
N ALA A 739 -18.87 -15.86 -3.76
CA ALA A 739 -17.90 -14.96 -3.14
C ALA A 739 -16.51 -15.23 -3.74
N GLN A 740 -15.86 -14.20 -4.24
CA GLN A 740 -14.49 -14.32 -4.76
C GLN A 740 -13.50 -14.05 -3.62
N VAL A 741 -12.92 -15.13 -3.11
CA VAL A 741 -12.09 -15.11 -1.90
C VAL A 741 -10.61 -15.12 -2.25
N GLU A 742 -9.87 -14.21 -1.67
CA GLU A 742 -8.40 -14.25 -1.68
C GLU A 742 -7.90 -15.15 -0.56
N LEU A 743 -7.11 -16.14 -0.91
CA LEU A 743 -6.46 -17.02 0.05
C LEU A 743 -5.02 -16.59 0.32
N ALA A 744 -4.55 -16.85 1.54
CA ALA A 744 -3.12 -16.83 1.81
C ALA A 744 -2.39 -17.77 0.84
N ARG A 745 -1.21 -17.34 0.38
CA ARG A 745 -0.37 -18.20 -0.46
C ARG A 745 -0.17 -19.56 0.22
N PRO A 746 -0.26 -20.69 -0.48
CA PRO A 746 0.05 -22.00 0.09
C PRO A 746 1.47 -22.05 0.64
N ARG A 747 1.76 -23.03 1.48
CA ARG A 747 3.09 -23.19 2.07
C ARG A 747 4.18 -22.97 1.03
N THR A 748 5.08 -22.01 1.30
CA THR A 748 6.17 -21.64 0.42
C THR A 748 7.48 -21.77 1.17
N LEU A 749 8.41 -22.52 0.60
CA LEU A 749 9.80 -22.64 1.09
C LEU A 749 10.71 -21.84 0.19
N GLY A 750 11.67 -21.15 0.75
CA GLY A 750 12.62 -20.38 -0.03
C GLY A 750 13.99 -20.25 0.61
N VAL A 751 14.94 -19.88 -0.22
CA VAL A 751 16.33 -19.60 0.13
C VAL A 751 16.77 -18.30 -0.53
N THR A 752 17.52 -17.49 0.19
CA THR A 752 18.13 -16.25 -0.32
C THR A 752 19.61 -16.24 0.04
N LEU A 753 20.47 -16.03 -0.95
CA LEU A 753 21.90 -15.78 -0.80
C LEU A 753 22.18 -14.32 -1.08
N THR A 754 22.75 -13.62 -0.11
CA THR A 754 23.11 -12.20 -0.22
C THR A 754 24.62 -12.04 -0.11
N ALA A 755 25.22 -11.28 -1.03
CA ALA A 755 26.59 -10.85 -0.97
C ALA A 755 26.67 -9.32 -0.84
N SER A 756 27.41 -8.83 0.16
CA SER A 756 27.64 -7.40 0.44
C SER A 756 29.12 -7.06 0.26
N PHE A 757 29.43 -5.88 -0.23
CA PHE A 757 30.79 -5.45 -0.51
C PHE A 757 30.99 -3.95 -0.27
#